data_b9a7197930114a53b6f01d4373154eed
#
_entry.id   b9a7197930114a53b6f01d4373154eed
#
_cell.length_a   1.000
_cell.length_b   1.000
_cell.length_c   1.000
_cell.angle_alpha   90.00
_cell.angle_beta   90.00
_cell.angle_gamma   90.00
#
_symmetry.space_group_name_H-M   'P 1'
#
loop_
_entity.id
_entity.type
_entity.pdbx_description
1 polymer ?
#
loop_
_entity_poly.entity_id
_entity_poly.type
_entity_poly.pdbx_seq_one_letter_code
_entity_poly.pdbx_strand_id
1 'polypeptide(L)'
;MKKNNIKYVLIPAFAAAALFPVLANDNQAKANEDKTATPSTVSKPETTGAKPSNVPTTNNVAETTPTTPASPANSVKPTPVINAEPTNSPSIVNKESIKPKVPFTVAEYKQKSALELAQLIREKKVTSTELVNLAYKVIAEENPKLNAVLTTENGKIPKAIVDEAYRTAKEIDNRISAGKLAANPVDWKEQPFLGVPTLIKGLDELKNGDYTKGVYLNKGKIADKSGPVATEFAKLGFVILGQTNTPELGTRNITDSKLFGPAGNPWDPSRNTGGSSGGSAGAVASGMVPIASGSDAGGSIRIPSSWTGLIGLKPTGHVVKFPLVKTIEDAKAYFEKTGLIEPKTFIEPPKDLKKLKIAYTLKTPLKDLELSEVGKKAILQTVDFLRKEGFTVEEVKEFPIDGYEGIKTYTVGAIGEEGYVAAVKNVTEQNKRQLDPATYVLGTSSYMGPNANTDISSVKPLSTFIDQMNAFYKKYDLFLVPTNAVTAPSNDKKIDPYVDPEVEEQLYNINKIKDSKERFNLLTKQWLPMTRRSPYTWVFNLSGNPAISLPTYLSDKNLPFGVMFAAKNNSEKILLEIGQYFQDKHQFKMNPAIRSTNVSEDMNKIKTNEFKTKFEYTVPNEAATPLKSQTLNKTNETSAIPDKYEKTQTATPKEENKLTNTNTTKVNLAVPNTSRTLPNTGENTNNFLSAIGLSLLALIGLLKRKNNN
;
A
#
# COMPACT_ATOMS: atom_id res chain seq x y z
N MET A 1 27.84 45.13 16.73
CA MET A 1 27.83 43.82 16.05
C MET A 1 26.42 43.23 16.19
N LYS A 2 25.59 43.38 15.14
CA LYS A 2 24.20 42.83 15.11
C LYS A 2 24.27 41.37 14.62
N LYS A 3 23.86 40.44 15.47
CA LYS A 3 23.69 39.03 15.09
C LYS A 3 22.49 38.92 14.14
N ASN A 4 22.74 38.58 12.89
CA ASN A 4 21.73 38.24 11.92
C ASN A 4 21.17 36.83 12.25
N ASN A 5 19.99 36.78 12.81
CA ASN A 5 19.20 35.55 12.92
C ASN A 5 18.68 35.16 11.53
N ILE A 6 19.36 34.27 10.84
CA ILE A 6 18.83 33.59 9.67
C ILE A 6 17.85 32.53 10.18
N LYS A 7 16.55 32.83 10.09
CA LYS A 7 15.50 31.84 10.34
C LYS A 7 15.49 30.83 9.22
N TYR A 8 15.97 29.62 9.50
CA TYR A 8 15.84 28.47 8.61
C TYR A 8 14.36 28.07 8.53
N VAL A 9 13.78 28.22 7.36
CA VAL A 9 12.48 27.63 7.04
C VAL A 9 12.75 26.18 6.62
N LEU A 10 12.65 25.26 7.58
CA LEU A 10 12.54 23.83 7.28
C LEU A 10 11.13 23.59 6.77
N ILE A 11 11.00 23.31 5.48
CA ILE A 11 9.72 22.86 4.89
C ILE A 11 9.50 21.43 5.38
N PRO A 12 8.34 21.08 5.94
CA PRO A 12 8.00 19.69 6.29
C PRO A 12 7.78 18.89 5.01
N ALA A 13 8.88 18.43 4.38
CA ALA A 13 8.86 17.72 3.10
C ALA A 13 8.34 16.27 3.21
N PHE A 14 8.27 15.72 4.43
CA PHE A 14 7.86 14.33 4.64
C PHE A 14 6.35 14.14 4.79
N ALA A 15 5.65 15.15 5.24
CA ALA A 15 4.25 15.05 5.63
C ALA A 15 3.26 15.28 4.49
N ALA A 16 3.55 16.23 3.59
CA ALA A 16 2.62 16.62 2.54
C ALA A 16 2.36 15.54 1.48
N ALA A 17 3.31 14.61 1.27
CA ALA A 17 3.18 13.61 0.21
C ALA A 17 2.40 12.35 0.62
N ALA A 18 2.14 12.12 1.90
CA ALA A 18 1.37 10.96 2.36
C ALA A 18 -0.15 11.18 2.32
N LEU A 19 -0.63 12.43 2.28
CA LEU A 19 -2.05 12.78 2.41
C LEU A 19 -2.63 13.65 1.29
N PHE A 20 -1.81 14.20 0.36
CA PHE A 20 -2.35 14.99 -0.75
C PHE A 20 -2.28 14.23 -2.07
N PRO A 21 -3.39 14.23 -2.85
CA PRO A 21 -3.37 13.80 -4.23
C PRO A 21 -2.56 14.78 -5.06
N VAL A 22 -1.88 14.27 -6.07
CA VAL A 22 -1.23 15.02 -7.14
C VAL A 22 -2.23 16.03 -7.74
N LEU A 23 -2.17 17.27 -7.25
CA LEU A 23 -2.74 18.44 -7.92
C LEU A 23 -1.64 19.07 -8.78
N ALA A 24 -1.27 18.39 -9.84
CA ALA A 24 -0.43 18.94 -10.88
C ALA A 24 -0.68 18.20 -12.18
N ASN A 25 -1.83 18.45 -12.81
CA ASN A 25 -1.99 18.17 -14.26
C ASN A 25 -3.26 18.74 -14.89
N ASP A 26 -3.85 19.83 -14.38
CA ASP A 26 -4.97 20.47 -15.10
C ASP A 26 -4.61 21.79 -15.81
N ASN A 27 -3.34 22.20 -15.85
CA ASN A 27 -2.93 23.47 -16.47
C ASN A 27 -1.98 23.35 -17.66
N GLN A 28 -1.80 22.18 -18.28
CA GLN A 28 -0.96 22.06 -19.49
C GLN A 28 -1.72 21.77 -20.80
N ALA A 29 -3.03 21.76 -20.81
CA ALA A 29 -3.81 21.52 -22.03
C ALA A 29 -4.21 22.80 -22.83
N LYS A 30 -3.70 23.98 -22.47
CA LYS A 30 -4.06 25.25 -23.17
C LYS A 30 -2.89 26.15 -23.57
N ALA A 31 -1.73 25.62 -23.84
CA ALA A 31 -0.57 26.42 -24.26
C ALA A 31 0.19 25.83 -25.44
N ASN A 32 -0.50 25.44 -26.50
CA ASN A 32 0.10 25.16 -27.79
C ASN A 32 -0.87 25.47 -28.95
N GLU A 33 -1.24 26.71 -29.09
CA GLU A 33 -1.64 27.30 -30.38
C GLU A 33 -1.40 28.81 -30.29
N ASP A 34 -0.56 29.29 -31.19
CA ASP A 34 -0.28 30.63 -31.68
C ASP A 34 1.10 31.19 -31.36
N LYS A 35 1.95 30.95 -32.35
CA LYS A 35 3.07 31.85 -32.68
C LYS A 35 2.96 32.15 -34.17
N THR A 36 2.37 33.32 -34.50
CA THR A 36 2.85 34.20 -35.57
C THR A 36 1.97 35.44 -35.61
N ALA A 37 2.65 36.58 -35.59
CA ALA A 37 2.29 37.92 -36.09
C ALA A 37 2.28 39.05 -35.05
N THR A 38 3.21 39.95 -35.22
CA THR A 38 3.47 41.19 -34.51
C THR A 38 2.61 42.37 -35.10
N PRO A 39 2.65 43.58 -34.53
CA PRO A 39 1.48 44.29 -34.03
C PRO A 39 1.12 45.55 -34.83
N SER A 40 -0.10 46.09 -34.65
CA SER A 40 -0.34 47.54 -34.82
C SER A 40 -1.56 48.04 -34.07
N THR A 41 -1.30 48.95 -33.28
CA THR A 41 -1.93 50.18 -32.73
C THR A 41 -3.43 50.48 -32.91
N VAL A 42 -3.99 50.94 -31.77
CA VAL A 42 -4.81 52.15 -31.53
C VAL A 42 -6.35 52.03 -31.52
N SER A 43 -6.89 52.47 -30.41
CA SER A 43 -8.08 53.26 -30.05
C SER A 43 -9.35 52.54 -29.56
N LYS A 44 -9.70 52.92 -28.34
CA LYS A 44 -11.03 53.00 -27.72
C LYS A 44 -11.80 54.19 -28.36
N PRO A 45 -13.15 54.37 -28.32
CA PRO A 45 -13.98 54.35 -27.12
C PRO A 45 -15.47 53.92 -27.24
N GLU A 46 -16.05 53.67 -26.08
CA GLU A 46 -17.37 54.07 -25.53
C GLU A 46 -18.72 53.63 -26.10
N THR A 47 -19.48 53.04 -25.19
CA THR A 47 -20.78 53.35 -24.59
C THR A 47 -22.09 52.94 -25.27
N THR A 48 -23.00 52.58 -24.35
CA THR A 48 -24.47 52.52 -24.30
C THR A 48 -25.10 51.20 -24.72
N GLY A 49 -25.87 50.50 -23.92
CA GLY A 49 -26.91 50.85 -22.98
C GLY A 49 -28.22 50.22 -23.43
N ALA A 50 -28.82 49.43 -22.60
CA ALA A 50 -30.26 49.28 -22.40
C ALA A 50 -30.80 47.85 -22.33
N LYS A 51 -31.37 47.58 -21.20
CA LYS A 51 -32.37 46.57 -20.80
C LYS A 51 -33.78 47.17 -21.03
N PRO A 52 -34.94 46.53 -20.77
CA PRO A 52 -35.38 45.10 -20.68
C PRO A 52 -36.78 44.90 -21.36
N SER A 53 -37.36 43.70 -21.25
CA SER A 53 -38.77 43.43 -20.87
C SER A 53 -39.27 42.05 -21.34
N ASN A 54 -39.73 41.34 -20.43
CA ASN A 54 -41.06 40.90 -19.96
C ASN A 54 -41.64 39.59 -20.50
N VAL A 55 -41.97 38.80 -19.54
CA VAL A 55 -42.84 37.62 -19.40
C VAL A 55 -44.28 37.88 -19.91
N PRO A 56 -45.13 36.88 -20.29
CA PRO A 56 -45.87 36.18 -19.26
C PRO A 56 -46.22 34.69 -19.45
N THR A 57 -46.31 34.00 -18.30
CA THR A 57 -47.19 32.95 -17.76
C THR A 57 -48.48 32.57 -18.53
N THR A 58 -48.85 31.29 -18.49
CA THR A 58 -50.08 30.70 -17.92
C THR A 58 -50.08 29.17 -17.97
N ASN A 59 -50.26 28.55 -16.84
CA ASN A 59 -51.14 27.57 -16.22
C ASN A 59 -52.07 26.67 -17.11
N ASN A 60 -52.16 25.34 -16.84
CA ASN A 60 -53.13 24.56 -16.06
C ASN A 60 -53.05 23.07 -16.43
N VAL A 61 -52.82 22.23 -15.43
CA VAL A 61 -53.71 21.31 -14.68
C VAL A 61 -54.68 20.41 -15.46
N ALA A 62 -54.55 19.09 -15.39
CA ALA A 62 -55.49 18.16 -14.79
C ALA A 62 -55.11 16.68 -14.94
N GLU A 63 -55.27 16.00 -13.83
CA GLU A 63 -55.37 14.56 -13.56
C GLU A 63 -56.36 13.79 -14.45
N THR A 64 -56.11 12.48 -14.63
CA THR A 64 -56.99 11.36 -14.18
C THR A 64 -56.47 10.00 -14.63
N THR A 65 -56.34 9.08 -13.69
CA THR A 65 -56.40 7.61 -13.82
C THR A 65 -57.85 7.16 -13.68
N PRO A 66 -58.27 5.86 -13.76
CA PRO A 66 -57.70 4.60 -14.33
C PRO A 66 -58.76 3.76 -15.09
N THR A 67 -58.43 2.62 -15.63
CA THR A 67 -59.17 1.34 -15.51
C THR A 67 -58.80 0.31 -16.58
N THR A 68 -58.50 -0.92 -16.12
CA THR A 68 -58.57 -2.19 -16.85
C THR A 68 -60.05 -2.63 -17.05
N PRO A 69 -60.43 -3.52 -18.04
CA PRO A 69 -60.27 -4.96 -17.83
C PRO A 69 -60.21 -5.90 -19.07
N ALA A 70 -59.71 -7.13 -18.80
CA ALA A 70 -60.16 -8.48 -19.23
C ALA A 70 -60.23 -8.92 -20.70
N SER A 71 -59.61 -10.09 -20.91
CA SER A 71 -59.72 -11.09 -22.00
C SER A 71 -61.15 -11.53 -22.38
N PRO A 72 -61.32 -12.20 -23.54
CA PRO A 72 -61.26 -13.66 -23.48
C PRO A 72 -60.72 -14.41 -24.73
N ALA A 73 -60.48 -15.71 -24.48
CA ALA A 73 -60.04 -16.77 -25.37
C ALA A 73 -61.00 -17.11 -26.52
N ASN A 74 -60.44 -17.67 -27.60
CA ASN A 74 -61.08 -18.86 -28.23
C ASN A 74 -60.12 -19.61 -29.16
N SER A 75 -60.18 -20.88 -29.02
CA SER A 75 -59.66 -22.04 -29.71
C SER A 75 -60.07 -22.17 -31.17
N VAL A 76 -59.27 -22.82 -32.03
CA VAL A 76 -59.65 -23.88 -32.98
C VAL A 76 -58.41 -24.57 -33.58
N LYS A 77 -58.41 -25.88 -33.58
CA LYS A 77 -57.60 -26.94 -34.21
C LYS A 77 -58.15 -27.32 -35.60
N PRO A 78 -57.64 -28.36 -36.33
CA PRO A 78 -56.36 -28.59 -36.98
C PRO A 78 -56.41 -29.07 -38.48
N THR A 79 -55.23 -29.27 -39.11
CA THR A 79 -54.81 -30.21 -40.19
C THR A 79 -55.31 -29.96 -41.67
N PRO A 80 -54.60 -30.42 -42.75
CA PRO A 80 -53.78 -31.63 -42.85
C PRO A 80 -52.45 -31.59 -43.61
N VAL A 81 -51.73 -32.68 -43.48
CA VAL A 81 -50.51 -33.20 -44.07
C VAL A 81 -50.50 -33.23 -45.61
N ILE A 82 -49.38 -32.90 -46.24
CA ILE A 82 -48.93 -33.46 -47.53
C ILE A 82 -47.45 -33.79 -47.46
N ASN A 83 -47.15 -35.06 -47.74
CA ASN A 83 -45.83 -35.65 -47.92
C ASN A 83 -45.14 -35.15 -49.18
N ALA A 84 -43.83 -34.89 -49.13
CA ALA A 84 -42.93 -35.07 -50.24
C ALA A 84 -41.52 -35.46 -49.70
N GLU A 85 -41.01 -36.55 -50.17
CA GLU A 85 -39.72 -37.16 -49.88
C GLU A 85 -38.58 -36.53 -50.73
N PRO A 86 -37.31 -36.97 -50.57
CA PRO A 86 -36.20 -36.13 -50.15
C PRO A 86 -35.20 -35.84 -51.27
N THR A 87 -34.52 -34.69 -51.18
CA THR A 87 -33.28 -34.47 -52.00
C THR A 87 -32.18 -33.91 -51.14
N ASN A 88 -31.09 -34.68 -51.12
CA ASN A 88 -29.69 -34.34 -50.97
C ASN A 88 -29.21 -33.53 -49.76
N SER A 89 -28.39 -34.23 -48.99
CA SER A 89 -27.45 -33.78 -47.96
C SER A 89 -26.72 -32.48 -48.22
N PRO A 90 -26.62 -31.58 -47.26
CA PRO A 90 -25.50 -30.69 -47.11
C PRO A 90 -24.49 -31.29 -46.13
N SER A 91 -23.25 -31.14 -46.54
CA SER A 91 -21.99 -31.42 -45.91
C SER A 91 -22.00 -31.38 -44.40
N ILE A 92 -21.45 -32.41 -43.79
CA ILE A 92 -21.02 -32.48 -42.40
C ILE A 92 -20.09 -31.31 -42.13
N VAL A 93 -20.62 -30.27 -41.48
CA VAL A 93 -19.78 -29.31 -40.76
C VAL A 93 -19.17 -30.08 -39.58
N ASN A 94 -17.88 -30.33 -39.69
CA ASN A 94 -17.06 -30.83 -38.60
C ASN A 94 -17.37 -30.02 -37.33
N LYS A 95 -18.13 -30.56 -36.42
CA LYS A 95 -18.10 -30.16 -35.04
C LYS A 95 -16.69 -30.48 -34.56
N GLU A 96 -15.80 -29.50 -34.61
CA GLU A 96 -14.60 -29.53 -33.78
C GLU A 96 -15.06 -29.89 -32.38
N SER A 97 -14.68 -31.04 -31.90
CA SER A 97 -14.88 -31.47 -30.54
C SER A 97 -14.25 -30.40 -29.63
N ILE A 98 -15.08 -29.58 -28.99
CA ILE A 98 -14.65 -28.65 -27.98
C ILE A 98 -14.03 -29.51 -26.88
N LYS A 99 -12.69 -29.61 -26.89
CA LYS A 99 -11.95 -30.23 -25.79
C LYS A 99 -12.36 -29.50 -24.52
N PRO A 100 -12.75 -30.19 -23.44
CA PRO A 100 -13.10 -29.53 -22.21
C PRO A 100 -11.92 -28.66 -21.78
N LYS A 101 -12.19 -27.37 -21.56
CA LYS A 101 -11.18 -26.40 -21.07
C LYS A 101 -10.69 -26.92 -19.72
N VAL A 102 -9.39 -27.26 -19.63
CA VAL A 102 -8.78 -27.62 -18.35
C VAL A 102 -8.90 -26.41 -17.42
N PRO A 103 -9.49 -26.55 -16.22
CA PRO A 103 -9.63 -25.44 -15.29
C PRO A 103 -8.27 -24.88 -14.90
N PHE A 104 -8.12 -23.56 -14.94
CA PHE A 104 -6.94 -22.86 -14.44
C PHE A 104 -6.88 -23.01 -12.91
N THR A 105 -5.80 -23.56 -12.40
CA THR A 105 -5.69 -24.00 -11.00
C THR A 105 -5.20 -22.87 -10.06
N VAL A 106 -5.43 -23.03 -8.75
CA VAL A 106 -4.87 -22.15 -7.72
C VAL A 106 -3.33 -22.13 -7.79
N ALA A 107 -2.69 -23.27 -8.04
CA ALA A 107 -1.24 -23.34 -8.12
C ALA A 107 -0.70 -22.52 -9.31
N GLU A 108 -1.31 -22.68 -10.48
CA GLU A 108 -0.98 -21.87 -11.65
C GLU A 108 -1.22 -20.38 -11.42
N TYR A 109 -2.35 -20.01 -10.81
CA TYR A 109 -2.67 -18.64 -10.43
C TYR A 109 -1.58 -18.03 -9.54
N LYS A 110 -1.19 -18.72 -8.46
CA LYS A 110 -0.18 -18.22 -7.50
C LYS A 110 1.18 -17.98 -8.16
N GLN A 111 1.54 -18.75 -9.17
CA GLN A 111 2.83 -18.66 -9.86
C GLN A 111 2.91 -17.54 -10.90
N LYS A 112 1.77 -17.12 -11.48
CA LYS A 112 1.75 -16.13 -12.56
C LYS A 112 1.97 -14.71 -12.06
N SER A 113 2.71 -13.90 -12.85
CA SER A 113 2.83 -12.44 -12.65
C SER A 113 1.52 -11.73 -13.06
N ALA A 114 1.41 -10.44 -12.75
CA ALA A 114 0.25 -9.66 -13.13
C ALA A 114 0.11 -9.55 -14.65
N LEU A 115 1.21 -9.33 -15.37
CA LEU A 115 1.20 -9.27 -16.83
C LEU A 115 0.90 -10.63 -17.47
N GLU A 116 1.41 -11.73 -16.92
CA GLU A 116 1.08 -13.08 -17.41
C GLU A 116 -0.42 -13.38 -17.26
N LEU A 117 -1.04 -12.99 -16.12
CA LEU A 117 -2.49 -13.15 -15.92
C LEU A 117 -3.28 -12.28 -16.90
N ALA A 118 -2.88 -11.01 -17.10
CA ALA A 118 -3.50 -10.13 -18.09
C ALA A 118 -3.38 -10.72 -19.52
N GLN A 119 -2.25 -11.34 -19.85
CA GLN A 119 -2.06 -12.00 -21.14
C GLN A 119 -2.99 -13.21 -21.30
N LEU A 120 -3.18 -14.04 -20.27
CA LEU A 120 -4.13 -15.16 -20.29
C LEU A 120 -5.57 -14.68 -20.51
N ILE A 121 -5.96 -13.54 -19.90
CA ILE A 121 -7.27 -12.91 -20.15
C ILE A 121 -7.37 -12.44 -21.62
N ARG A 122 -6.33 -11.77 -22.13
CA ARG A 122 -6.27 -11.30 -23.54
C ARG A 122 -6.43 -12.44 -24.52
N GLU A 123 -5.80 -13.58 -24.24
CA GLU A 123 -5.89 -14.80 -25.03
C GLU A 123 -7.18 -15.60 -24.79
N LYS A 124 -8.09 -15.11 -23.94
CA LYS A 124 -9.34 -15.77 -23.55
C LYS A 124 -9.14 -17.17 -22.94
N LYS A 125 -7.95 -17.44 -22.37
CA LYS A 125 -7.63 -18.69 -21.68
C LYS A 125 -8.23 -18.72 -20.28
N VAL A 126 -8.41 -17.55 -19.65
CA VAL A 126 -9.05 -17.35 -18.36
C VAL A 126 -9.88 -16.07 -18.42
N THR A 127 -10.92 -15.97 -17.60
CA THR A 127 -11.73 -14.75 -17.45
C THR A 127 -11.28 -13.97 -16.21
N SER A 128 -11.58 -12.67 -16.16
CA SER A 128 -11.36 -11.85 -14.97
C SER A 128 -12.15 -12.40 -13.77
N THR A 129 -13.39 -12.85 -13.99
CA THR A 129 -14.22 -13.46 -12.96
C THR A 129 -13.60 -14.75 -12.40
N GLU A 130 -13.00 -15.62 -13.24
CA GLU A 130 -12.26 -16.80 -12.78
C GLU A 130 -11.07 -16.42 -11.91
N LEU A 131 -10.31 -15.38 -12.29
CA LEU A 131 -9.17 -14.89 -11.48
C LEU A 131 -9.60 -14.31 -10.13
N VAL A 132 -10.71 -13.56 -10.09
CA VAL A 132 -11.29 -13.03 -8.84
C VAL A 132 -11.71 -14.17 -7.91
N ASN A 133 -12.33 -15.23 -8.44
CA ASN A 133 -12.70 -16.43 -7.67
C ASN A 133 -11.48 -17.11 -7.07
N LEU A 134 -10.40 -17.29 -7.87
CA LEU A 134 -9.15 -17.90 -7.41
C LEU A 134 -8.48 -17.03 -6.33
N ALA A 135 -8.44 -15.71 -6.52
CA ALA A 135 -7.88 -14.78 -5.55
C ALA A 135 -8.61 -14.83 -4.21
N TYR A 136 -9.96 -14.77 -4.21
CA TYR A 136 -10.74 -14.89 -2.97
C TYR A 136 -10.59 -16.25 -2.30
N LYS A 137 -10.44 -17.33 -3.09
CA LYS A 137 -10.14 -18.65 -2.54
C LYS A 137 -8.79 -18.65 -1.81
N VAL A 138 -7.72 -18.12 -2.42
CA VAL A 138 -6.41 -18.04 -1.77
C VAL A 138 -6.46 -17.12 -0.54
N ILE A 139 -7.18 -16.00 -0.59
CA ILE A 139 -7.38 -15.12 0.57
C ILE A 139 -8.04 -15.89 1.72
N ALA A 140 -9.10 -16.66 1.43
CA ALA A 140 -9.81 -17.44 2.46
C ALA A 140 -8.93 -18.53 3.09
N GLU A 141 -8.01 -19.12 2.33
CA GLU A 141 -7.08 -20.17 2.79
C GLU A 141 -5.90 -19.61 3.61
N GLU A 142 -5.32 -18.49 3.17
CA GLU A 142 -4.06 -17.98 3.73
C GLU A 142 -4.25 -16.84 4.74
N ASN A 143 -5.28 -16.00 4.60
CA ASN A 143 -5.45 -14.82 5.45
C ASN A 143 -5.66 -15.13 6.94
N PRO A 144 -6.35 -16.23 7.34
CA PRO A 144 -6.47 -16.59 8.76
C PRO A 144 -5.13 -16.82 9.47
N LYS A 145 -4.08 -17.19 8.73
CA LYS A 145 -2.71 -17.42 9.25
C LYS A 145 -1.87 -16.15 9.19
N LEU A 146 -2.13 -15.30 8.20
CA LEU A 146 -1.24 -14.20 7.84
C LEU A 146 -1.77 -12.82 8.23
N ASN A 147 -3.08 -12.67 8.44
CA ASN A 147 -3.69 -11.37 8.73
C ASN A 147 -3.19 -10.26 7.78
N ALA A 148 -3.05 -10.61 6.49
CA ALA A 148 -2.51 -9.73 5.46
C ALA A 148 -3.59 -8.82 4.85
N VAL A 149 -4.84 -9.30 4.78
CA VAL A 149 -6.00 -8.59 4.21
C VAL A 149 -6.94 -8.17 5.34
N LEU A 150 -7.38 -6.91 5.31
CA LEU A 150 -8.33 -6.38 6.28
C LEU A 150 -9.71 -7.01 6.10
N THR A 151 -10.28 -7.42 7.23
CA THR A 151 -11.61 -8.04 7.30
C THR A 151 -12.45 -7.36 8.38
N THR A 152 -13.75 -7.52 8.30
CA THR A 152 -14.69 -7.18 9.37
C THR A 152 -14.45 -8.08 10.59
N GLU A 153 -15.10 -7.78 11.71
CA GLU A 153 -15.07 -8.61 12.94
C GLU A 153 -15.48 -10.09 12.68
N ASN A 154 -16.26 -10.34 11.63
CA ASN A 154 -16.65 -11.69 11.23
C ASN A 154 -15.62 -12.37 10.29
N GLY A 155 -14.42 -11.82 10.15
CA GLY A 155 -13.35 -12.38 9.32
C GLY A 155 -13.61 -12.33 7.81
N LYS A 156 -14.55 -11.49 7.33
CA LYS A 156 -14.91 -11.36 5.92
C LYS A 156 -14.54 -9.99 5.37
N ILE A 157 -14.16 -9.93 4.10
CA ILE A 157 -14.04 -8.66 3.38
C ILE A 157 -15.43 -8.02 3.29
N PRO A 158 -15.60 -6.68 3.44
CA PRO A 158 -16.89 -6.02 3.34
C PRO A 158 -17.63 -6.39 2.05
N LYS A 159 -18.89 -6.80 2.19
CA LYS A 159 -19.71 -7.30 1.05
C LYS A 159 -19.76 -6.31 -0.12
N ALA A 160 -19.88 -5.01 0.16
CA ALA A 160 -19.94 -3.99 -0.88
C ALA A 160 -18.65 -3.95 -1.74
N ILE A 161 -17.48 -4.27 -1.17
CA ILE A 161 -16.22 -4.38 -1.94
C ILE A 161 -16.23 -5.64 -2.78
N VAL A 162 -16.68 -6.77 -2.21
CA VAL A 162 -16.78 -8.05 -2.93
C VAL A 162 -17.72 -7.93 -4.12
N ASP A 163 -18.91 -7.36 -3.92
CA ASP A 163 -19.91 -7.15 -4.98
C ASP A 163 -19.34 -6.26 -6.10
N GLU A 164 -18.64 -5.19 -5.76
CA GLU A 164 -17.98 -4.30 -6.71
C GLU A 164 -16.87 -4.99 -7.50
N ALA A 165 -16.07 -5.84 -6.86
CA ALA A 165 -15.04 -6.62 -7.52
C ALA A 165 -15.63 -7.58 -8.57
N TYR A 166 -16.70 -8.31 -8.22
CA TYR A 166 -17.39 -9.19 -9.19
C TYR A 166 -18.08 -8.41 -10.30
N ARG A 167 -18.71 -7.27 -9.99
CA ARG A 167 -19.32 -6.39 -10.99
C ARG A 167 -18.29 -5.94 -12.00
N THR A 168 -17.13 -5.44 -11.53
CA THR A 168 -16.02 -4.96 -12.36
C THR A 168 -15.45 -6.10 -13.22
N ALA A 169 -15.18 -7.27 -12.63
CA ALA A 169 -14.66 -8.42 -13.37
C ALA A 169 -15.60 -8.86 -14.49
N LYS A 170 -16.91 -8.97 -14.20
CA LYS A 170 -17.93 -9.34 -15.18
C LYS A 170 -18.07 -8.30 -16.30
N GLU A 171 -17.99 -7.02 -15.97
CA GLU A 171 -18.00 -5.94 -16.97
C GLU A 171 -16.77 -6.05 -17.90
N ILE A 172 -15.58 -6.31 -17.37
CA ILE A 172 -14.38 -6.55 -18.16
C ILE A 172 -14.54 -7.77 -19.07
N ASP A 173 -15.05 -8.89 -18.56
CA ASP A 173 -15.29 -10.11 -19.34
C ASP A 173 -16.29 -9.85 -20.48
N ASN A 174 -17.35 -9.08 -20.23
CA ASN A 174 -18.32 -8.69 -21.25
C ASN A 174 -17.67 -7.79 -22.33
N ARG A 175 -16.85 -6.80 -21.95
CA ARG A 175 -16.12 -5.92 -22.88
C ARG A 175 -15.16 -6.73 -23.76
N ILE A 176 -14.44 -7.67 -23.20
CA ILE A 176 -13.52 -8.55 -23.95
C ILE A 176 -14.28 -9.46 -24.93
N SER A 177 -15.42 -9.99 -24.49
CA SER A 177 -16.26 -10.86 -25.32
C SER A 177 -16.87 -10.08 -26.50
N ALA A 178 -17.37 -8.88 -26.26
CA ALA A 178 -17.93 -8.00 -27.30
C ALA A 178 -16.86 -7.42 -28.25
N GLY A 179 -15.60 -7.39 -27.82
CA GLY A 179 -14.49 -6.90 -28.65
C GLY A 179 -14.70 -5.47 -29.13
N LYS A 180 -14.54 -5.22 -30.45
CA LYS A 180 -14.74 -3.89 -31.06
C LYS A 180 -16.18 -3.39 -31.02
N LEU A 181 -17.16 -4.27 -30.77
CA LEU A 181 -18.58 -3.93 -30.66
C LEU A 181 -18.97 -3.44 -29.26
N ALA A 182 -18.06 -3.52 -28.28
CA ALA A 182 -18.31 -2.97 -26.95
C ALA A 182 -18.51 -1.45 -27.02
N ALA A 183 -19.41 -0.90 -26.22
CA ALA A 183 -19.61 0.54 -26.11
C ALA A 183 -18.32 1.26 -25.63
N ASN A 184 -17.50 0.56 -24.85
CA ASN A 184 -16.18 1.02 -24.40
C ASN A 184 -15.16 -0.11 -24.65
N PRO A 185 -14.57 -0.21 -25.87
CA PRO A 185 -13.62 -1.26 -26.21
C PRO A 185 -12.39 -1.27 -25.29
N VAL A 186 -11.79 -2.45 -25.14
CA VAL A 186 -10.59 -2.61 -24.32
C VAL A 186 -9.38 -2.00 -25.00
N ASP A 187 -8.64 -1.17 -24.28
CA ASP A 187 -7.30 -0.70 -24.67
C ASP A 187 -6.23 -1.37 -23.78
N TRP A 188 -5.62 -2.42 -24.33
CA TRP A 188 -4.57 -3.17 -23.63
C TRP A 188 -3.28 -2.36 -23.45
N LYS A 189 -3.09 -1.33 -24.24
CA LYS A 189 -1.94 -0.44 -24.08
C LYS A 189 -2.10 0.45 -22.85
N GLU A 190 -3.28 1.02 -22.67
CA GLU A 190 -3.56 1.88 -21.51
C GLU A 190 -3.95 1.09 -20.25
N GLN A 191 -4.43 -0.13 -20.42
CA GLN A 191 -4.83 -1.01 -19.33
C GLN A 191 -4.03 -2.33 -19.34
N PRO A 192 -2.69 -2.29 -19.06
CA PRO A 192 -1.83 -3.46 -19.17
C PRO A 192 -2.19 -4.59 -18.20
N PHE A 193 -2.89 -4.26 -17.10
CA PHE A 193 -3.31 -5.20 -16.06
C PHE A 193 -4.80 -5.47 -16.06
N LEU A 194 -5.47 -5.31 -17.21
CA LEU A 194 -6.92 -5.43 -17.31
C LEU A 194 -7.43 -6.79 -16.81
N GLY A 195 -8.32 -6.74 -15.82
CA GLY A 195 -8.98 -7.90 -15.24
C GLY A 195 -8.17 -8.62 -14.16
N VAL A 196 -6.95 -8.17 -13.86
CA VAL A 196 -6.09 -8.79 -12.85
C VAL A 196 -6.50 -8.35 -11.44
N PRO A 197 -6.67 -9.30 -10.49
CA PRO A 197 -7.00 -8.96 -9.09
C PRO A 197 -5.83 -8.30 -8.37
N THR A 198 -6.15 -7.33 -7.51
CA THR A 198 -5.19 -6.61 -6.67
C THR A 198 -5.79 -6.21 -5.32
N LEU A 199 -4.93 -5.72 -4.41
CA LEU A 199 -5.30 -5.20 -3.10
C LEU A 199 -4.66 -3.82 -2.88
N ILE A 200 -5.38 -2.96 -2.14
CA ILE A 200 -4.94 -1.60 -1.82
C ILE A 200 -4.45 -1.55 -0.37
N LYS A 201 -3.31 -0.91 -0.12
CA LYS A 201 -2.79 -0.73 1.24
C LYS A 201 -3.80 0.00 2.13
N GLY A 202 -4.01 -0.44 3.35
CA GLY A 202 -4.99 0.13 4.31
C GLY A 202 -4.74 1.57 4.75
N LEU A 203 -3.68 2.23 4.25
CA LEU A 203 -3.48 3.67 4.39
C LEU A 203 -4.21 4.48 3.32
N ASP A 204 -4.54 3.85 2.19
CA ASP A 204 -5.17 4.48 1.04
C ASP A 204 -6.68 4.23 1.05
N GLU A 205 -7.45 5.22 0.64
CA GLU A 205 -8.91 5.18 0.67
C GLU A 205 -9.44 4.24 -0.42
N LEU A 206 -10.31 3.34 -0.01
CA LEU A 206 -11.09 2.49 -0.90
C LEU A 206 -12.58 2.64 -0.52
N LYS A 207 -13.42 3.02 -1.46
CA LYS A 207 -14.86 3.17 -1.22
C LYS A 207 -15.45 1.92 -0.56
N ASN A 208 -16.23 2.12 0.49
CA ASN A 208 -16.81 1.08 1.35
C ASN A 208 -15.78 0.26 2.16
N GLY A 209 -14.51 0.64 2.12
CA GLY A 209 -13.42 0.02 2.87
C GLY A 209 -13.10 0.74 4.16
N ASP A 210 -12.13 0.20 4.88
CA ASP A 210 -11.63 0.79 6.12
C ASP A 210 -11.02 2.19 5.90
N TYR A 211 -11.36 3.12 6.78
CA TYR A 211 -10.81 4.47 6.80
C TYR A 211 -10.16 4.82 8.15
N THR A 212 -9.80 3.81 8.91
CA THR A 212 -9.18 4.00 10.24
C THR A 212 -7.68 4.28 10.13
N LYS A 213 -7.03 3.84 9.04
CA LYS A 213 -5.57 3.87 8.85
C LYS A 213 -4.82 3.18 10.01
N GLY A 214 -5.43 2.15 10.59
CA GLY A 214 -4.90 1.40 11.74
C GLY A 214 -5.05 2.09 13.10
N VAL A 215 -5.63 3.28 13.16
CA VAL A 215 -5.85 4.04 14.40
C VAL A 215 -7.04 3.47 15.17
N TYR A 216 -6.80 2.91 16.36
CA TYR A 216 -7.84 2.27 17.17
C TYR A 216 -9.01 3.20 17.49
N LEU A 217 -8.73 4.47 17.80
CA LEU A 217 -9.75 5.50 18.11
C LEU A 217 -10.64 5.87 16.90
N ASN A 218 -10.27 5.43 15.73
CA ASN A 218 -11.05 5.61 14.50
C ASN A 218 -11.87 4.36 14.13
N LYS A 219 -11.90 3.32 14.98
CA LYS A 219 -12.61 2.06 14.71
C LYS A 219 -14.03 2.31 14.17
N GLY A 220 -14.38 1.63 13.08
CA GLY A 220 -15.68 1.74 12.41
C GLY A 220 -15.80 2.86 11.37
N LYS A 221 -14.76 3.67 11.16
CA LYS A 221 -14.77 4.64 10.04
C LYS A 221 -14.62 3.93 8.71
N ILE A 222 -15.51 4.24 7.79
CA ILE A 222 -15.57 3.69 6.43
C ILE A 222 -15.38 4.82 5.42
N ALA A 223 -14.65 4.56 4.33
CA ALA A 223 -14.45 5.53 3.25
C ALA A 223 -15.68 5.62 2.34
N ASP A 224 -16.12 6.83 2.05
CA ASP A 224 -17.24 7.14 1.14
C ASP A 224 -16.84 7.13 -0.34
N LYS A 225 -15.56 7.29 -0.62
CA LYS A 225 -14.98 7.33 -1.97
C LYS A 225 -13.62 6.63 -2.01
N SER A 226 -13.18 6.31 -3.23
CA SER A 226 -11.83 5.82 -3.48
C SER A 226 -10.86 6.99 -3.65
N GLY A 227 -9.69 6.87 -3.05
CA GLY A 227 -8.60 7.82 -3.17
C GLY A 227 -7.77 7.64 -4.45
N PRO A 228 -6.71 8.46 -4.63
CA PRO A 228 -5.90 8.48 -5.85
C PRO A 228 -5.27 7.12 -6.19
N VAL A 229 -4.75 6.38 -5.21
CA VAL A 229 -4.10 5.07 -5.46
C VAL A 229 -5.09 4.04 -5.99
N ALA A 230 -6.25 3.89 -5.34
CA ALA A 230 -7.28 2.97 -5.80
C ALA A 230 -7.80 3.37 -7.19
N THR A 231 -7.94 4.68 -7.46
CA THR A 231 -8.34 5.20 -8.76
C THR A 231 -7.29 4.91 -9.85
N GLU A 232 -6.01 5.06 -9.54
CA GLU A 232 -4.90 4.75 -10.45
C GLU A 232 -4.87 3.25 -10.81
N PHE A 233 -4.99 2.38 -9.79
CA PHE A 233 -5.05 0.94 -10.02
C PHE A 233 -6.26 0.56 -10.90
N ALA A 234 -7.43 1.14 -10.65
CA ALA A 234 -8.61 0.93 -11.49
C ALA A 234 -8.41 1.41 -12.93
N LYS A 235 -7.76 2.56 -13.15
CA LYS A 235 -7.41 3.07 -14.50
C LYS A 235 -6.48 2.11 -15.24
N LEU A 236 -5.54 1.47 -14.56
CA LEU A 236 -4.65 0.46 -15.14
C LEU A 236 -5.35 -0.88 -15.44
N GLY A 237 -6.64 -1.00 -15.09
CA GLY A 237 -7.49 -2.15 -15.39
C GLY A 237 -7.56 -3.20 -14.30
N PHE A 238 -6.99 -2.98 -13.13
CA PHE A 238 -7.08 -3.92 -12.02
C PHE A 238 -8.49 -4.06 -11.46
N VAL A 239 -8.79 -5.26 -10.95
CA VAL A 239 -9.97 -5.53 -10.11
C VAL A 239 -9.53 -5.49 -8.65
N ILE A 240 -10.05 -4.51 -7.89
CA ILE A 240 -9.67 -4.29 -6.50
C ILE A 240 -10.51 -5.17 -5.59
N LEU A 241 -9.87 -6.07 -4.82
CA LEU A 241 -10.53 -7.06 -3.99
C LEU A 241 -10.73 -6.62 -2.54
N GLY A 242 -10.03 -5.59 -2.08
CA GLY A 242 -10.04 -5.13 -0.69
C GLY A 242 -8.81 -4.34 -0.32
N GLN A 243 -8.58 -4.22 0.99
CA GLN A 243 -7.44 -3.50 1.56
C GLN A 243 -6.54 -4.43 2.37
N THR A 244 -5.25 -4.06 2.47
CA THR A 244 -4.25 -4.83 3.21
C THR A 244 -3.91 -4.21 4.54
N ASN A 245 -3.48 -5.05 5.49
CA ASN A 245 -3.06 -4.65 6.83
C ASN A 245 -1.87 -3.66 6.79
N THR A 246 -1.86 -2.73 7.76
CA THR A 246 -0.86 -1.69 7.92
C THR A 246 -0.71 -1.34 9.41
N PRO A 247 0.47 -0.93 9.89
CA PRO A 247 0.58 -0.34 11.22
C PRO A 247 -0.13 1.02 11.26
N GLU A 248 -0.42 1.48 12.45
CA GLU A 248 -1.09 2.76 12.69
C GLU A 248 -0.39 3.90 11.95
N LEU A 249 -1.14 4.60 11.07
CA LEU A 249 -0.67 5.68 10.19
C LEU A 249 0.60 5.37 9.38
N GLY A 250 0.95 4.10 9.22
CA GLY A 250 2.16 3.70 8.52
C GLY A 250 3.46 3.97 9.27
N THR A 251 3.40 4.26 10.56
CA THR A 251 4.53 4.77 11.36
C THR A 251 5.66 3.76 11.56
N ARG A 252 5.37 2.45 11.56
CA ARG A 252 6.34 1.41 11.92
C ARG A 252 6.90 0.67 10.70
N ASN A 253 8.12 0.16 10.83
CA ASN A 253 8.75 -0.73 9.84
C ASN A 253 8.37 -2.22 10.03
N ILE A 254 7.39 -2.48 10.85
CA ILE A 254 6.65 -3.73 11.00
C ILE A 254 5.17 -3.44 10.79
N THR A 255 4.39 -4.45 10.42
CA THR A 255 2.93 -4.34 10.33
C THR A 255 2.30 -4.97 11.55
N ASP A 256 1.94 -4.11 12.49
CA ASP A 256 1.23 -4.44 13.70
C ASP A 256 0.55 -3.16 14.23
N SER A 257 -0.75 -3.20 14.38
CA SER A 257 -1.51 -2.12 15.00
C SER A 257 -2.39 -2.67 16.13
N LYS A 258 -2.74 -1.82 17.07
CA LYS A 258 -3.66 -2.20 18.16
C LYS A 258 -5.06 -2.54 17.64
N LEU A 259 -5.40 -2.06 16.44
CA LEU A 259 -6.69 -2.32 15.81
C LEU A 259 -6.71 -3.64 15.04
N PHE A 260 -5.68 -3.92 14.25
CA PHE A 260 -5.68 -5.06 13.31
C PHE A 260 -4.81 -6.23 13.78
N GLY A 261 -3.86 -5.98 14.68
CA GLY A 261 -2.85 -6.97 15.06
C GLY A 261 -1.75 -7.18 14.02
N PRO A 262 -0.81 -8.10 14.30
CA PRO A 262 0.38 -8.32 13.46
C PRO A 262 0.05 -9.02 12.14
N ALA A 263 0.82 -8.70 11.10
CA ALA A 263 0.83 -9.43 9.83
C ALA A 263 1.89 -10.53 9.85
N GLY A 264 1.47 -11.78 9.67
CA GLY A 264 2.33 -12.97 9.61
C GLY A 264 3.05 -13.09 8.26
N ASN A 265 4.30 -13.53 8.30
CA ASN A 265 5.14 -13.71 7.14
C ASN A 265 4.83 -15.05 6.43
N PRO A 266 4.61 -15.09 5.11
CA PRO A 266 4.35 -16.35 4.39
C PRO A 266 5.47 -17.41 4.48
N TRP A 267 6.69 -17.02 4.87
CA TRP A 267 7.80 -17.96 5.10
C TRP A 267 7.78 -18.57 6.49
N ASP A 268 7.31 -17.81 7.48
CA ASP A 268 7.17 -18.20 8.88
C ASP A 268 6.13 -17.26 9.54
N PRO A 269 4.87 -17.69 9.73
CA PRO A 269 3.80 -16.86 10.28
C PRO A 269 4.05 -16.33 11.70
N SER A 270 5.00 -16.91 12.46
CA SER A 270 5.41 -16.37 13.76
C SER A 270 6.25 -15.09 13.66
N ARG A 271 6.68 -14.73 12.45
CA ARG A 271 7.47 -13.54 12.14
C ARG A 271 6.62 -12.49 11.43
N ASN A 272 7.06 -11.24 11.55
CA ASN A 272 6.41 -10.12 10.87
C ASN A 272 6.79 -10.04 9.40
N THR A 273 5.87 -9.59 8.56
CA THR A 273 6.14 -9.30 7.13
C THR A 273 7.03 -8.08 6.92
N GLY A 274 7.26 -7.29 7.99
CA GLY A 274 7.78 -5.93 7.83
C GLY A 274 6.66 -4.91 7.61
N GLY A 275 7.02 -3.68 7.34
CA GLY A 275 6.08 -2.57 7.26
C GLY A 275 6.68 -1.29 6.65
N SER A 276 5.77 -0.39 6.39
CA SER A 276 4.35 -0.36 6.73
C SER A 276 3.44 -1.02 5.68
N SER A 277 3.93 -1.44 4.50
CA SER A 277 3.13 -2.19 3.51
C SER A 277 3.22 -3.72 3.73
N GLY A 278 3.17 -4.16 5.00
CA GLY A 278 3.38 -5.58 5.32
C GLY A 278 2.22 -6.47 4.93
N GLY A 279 0.99 -5.99 5.05
CA GLY A 279 -0.18 -6.73 4.54
C GLY A 279 -0.11 -6.95 3.03
N SER A 280 0.31 -5.91 2.26
CA SER A 280 0.54 -6.02 0.81
C SER A 280 1.63 -7.05 0.49
N ALA A 281 2.74 -7.01 1.24
CA ALA A 281 3.82 -7.98 1.08
C ALA A 281 3.38 -9.41 1.40
N GLY A 282 2.64 -9.60 2.51
CA GLY A 282 2.08 -10.90 2.88
C GLY A 282 1.13 -11.45 1.82
N ALA A 283 0.25 -10.60 1.28
CA ALA A 283 -0.70 -10.97 0.24
C ALA A 283 -0.02 -11.39 -1.08
N VAL A 284 0.99 -10.64 -1.53
CA VAL A 284 1.73 -10.97 -2.77
C VAL A 284 2.61 -12.20 -2.56
N ALA A 285 3.35 -12.29 -1.45
CA ALA A 285 4.27 -13.39 -1.19
C ALA A 285 3.57 -14.73 -0.89
N SER A 286 2.29 -14.72 -0.49
CA SER A 286 1.46 -15.93 -0.35
C SER A 286 0.69 -16.28 -1.61
N GLY A 287 0.68 -15.40 -2.62
CA GLY A 287 -0.06 -15.60 -3.88
C GLY A 287 -1.53 -15.27 -3.81
N MET A 288 -2.00 -14.52 -2.80
CA MET A 288 -3.38 -14.02 -2.76
C MET A 288 -3.67 -13.11 -3.98
N VAL A 289 -2.72 -12.26 -4.32
CA VAL A 289 -2.74 -11.42 -5.53
C VAL A 289 -1.34 -11.33 -6.14
N PRO A 290 -1.20 -11.11 -7.45
CA PRO A 290 0.12 -11.02 -8.09
C PRO A 290 0.87 -9.73 -7.77
N ILE A 291 0.17 -8.67 -7.43
CA ILE A 291 0.64 -7.30 -7.20
C ILE A 291 -0.28 -6.61 -6.19
N ALA A 292 0.25 -5.77 -5.32
CA ALA A 292 -0.53 -4.98 -4.38
C ALA A 292 0.09 -3.60 -4.15
N SER A 293 -0.73 -2.58 -3.87
CA SER A 293 -0.23 -1.22 -3.66
C SER A 293 0.64 -1.11 -2.40
N GLY A 294 1.59 -0.18 -2.42
CA GLY A 294 2.47 0.16 -1.32
C GLY A 294 2.83 1.63 -1.27
N SER A 295 3.39 2.08 -0.16
CA SER A 295 3.95 3.41 0.00
C SER A 295 5.24 3.34 0.82
N ASP A 296 6.19 4.26 0.59
CA ASP A 296 7.52 4.24 1.21
C ASP A 296 7.94 5.66 1.60
N ALA A 297 7.93 5.92 2.91
CA ALA A 297 8.43 7.15 3.53
C ALA A 297 9.73 6.94 4.31
N GLY A 298 10.09 5.68 4.60
CA GLY A 298 11.29 5.32 5.35
C GLY A 298 11.76 3.89 5.07
N GLY A 299 11.22 3.25 4.01
CA GLY A 299 11.51 1.87 3.65
C GLY A 299 10.27 1.00 3.51
N SER A 300 9.08 1.59 3.60
CA SER A 300 7.82 0.85 3.76
C SER A 300 7.34 0.04 2.53
N ILE A 301 8.05 0.10 1.39
CA ILE A 301 7.96 -0.86 0.28
C ILE A 301 9.12 -1.85 0.37
N ARG A 302 10.33 -1.35 0.52
CA ARG A 302 11.58 -2.13 0.42
C ARG A 302 11.79 -3.08 1.58
N ILE A 303 11.51 -2.63 2.82
CA ILE A 303 11.63 -3.44 4.04
C ILE A 303 10.76 -4.70 3.95
N PRO A 304 9.43 -4.59 3.74
CA PRO A 304 8.60 -5.77 3.65
C PRO A 304 8.91 -6.63 2.42
N SER A 305 9.31 -6.04 1.28
CA SER A 305 9.76 -6.81 0.12
C SER A 305 10.97 -7.69 0.44
N SER A 306 11.96 -7.14 1.16
CA SER A 306 13.15 -7.88 1.59
C SER A 306 12.82 -9.05 2.51
N TRP A 307 11.95 -8.85 3.51
CA TRP A 307 11.61 -9.87 4.50
C TRP A 307 10.60 -10.91 3.99
N THR A 308 9.96 -10.66 2.86
CA THR A 308 9.00 -11.61 2.26
C THR A 308 9.45 -12.21 0.93
N GLY A 309 10.64 -11.82 0.44
CA GLY A 309 11.19 -12.35 -0.80
C GLY A 309 10.53 -11.80 -2.07
N LEU A 310 10.22 -10.50 -2.08
CA LEU A 310 9.61 -9.77 -3.19
C LEU A 310 10.54 -8.68 -3.73
N ILE A 311 10.16 -8.10 -4.85
CA ILE A 311 10.78 -6.92 -5.44
C ILE A 311 10.06 -5.68 -4.91
N GLY A 312 10.84 -4.70 -4.43
CA GLY A 312 10.31 -3.42 -3.95
C GLY A 312 11.09 -2.23 -4.49
N LEU A 313 10.51 -1.48 -5.41
CA LEU A 313 11.08 -0.23 -5.94
C LEU A 313 10.53 0.96 -5.17
N LYS A 314 11.43 1.82 -4.70
CA LYS A 314 11.14 3.19 -4.29
C LYS A 314 11.63 4.12 -5.41
N PRO A 315 10.75 4.75 -6.19
CA PRO A 315 11.14 5.77 -7.16
C PRO A 315 11.81 6.99 -6.49
N THR A 316 12.32 7.90 -7.31
CA THR A 316 12.81 9.21 -6.88
C THR A 316 11.74 9.96 -6.08
N GLY A 317 12.13 10.53 -4.95
CA GLY A 317 11.24 11.25 -4.04
C GLY A 317 11.43 10.85 -2.57
N HIS A 318 10.98 11.69 -1.67
CA HIS A 318 11.09 11.49 -0.23
C HIS A 318 10.02 10.52 0.30
N VAL A 319 8.79 10.68 -0.18
CA VAL A 319 7.65 9.79 0.08
C VAL A 319 7.04 9.40 -1.25
N VAL A 320 6.90 8.12 -1.49
CA VAL A 320 6.45 7.59 -2.78
C VAL A 320 5.41 6.50 -2.62
N LYS A 321 4.64 6.27 -3.69
CA LYS A 321 3.72 5.14 -3.82
C LYS A 321 4.16 4.30 -5.00
N PHE A 322 4.26 2.99 -4.80
CA PHE A 322 4.63 2.01 -5.82
C PHE A 322 4.20 0.62 -5.34
N PRO A 323 3.81 -0.30 -6.22
CA PRO A 323 3.41 -1.65 -5.81
C PRO A 323 4.58 -2.53 -5.37
N LEU A 324 4.26 -3.56 -4.59
CA LEU A 324 5.11 -4.72 -4.37
C LEU A 324 4.78 -5.76 -5.44
N VAL A 325 5.81 -6.34 -6.05
CA VAL A 325 5.67 -7.20 -7.23
C VAL A 325 6.54 -8.45 -7.15
N LYS A 326 6.21 -9.45 -7.99
CA LYS A 326 6.99 -10.70 -8.13
C LYS A 326 8.02 -10.63 -9.23
N THR A 327 7.81 -9.82 -10.25
CA THR A 327 8.67 -9.76 -11.46
C THR A 327 9.07 -8.32 -11.77
N ILE A 328 10.19 -8.17 -12.44
CA ILE A 328 10.67 -6.86 -12.90
C ILE A 328 9.79 -6.32 -14.03
N GLU A 329 9.22 -7.21 -14.85
CA GLU A 329 8.30 -6.83 -15.92
C GLU A 329 7.05 -6.14 -15.38
N ASP A 330 6.46 -6.66 -14.27
CA ASP A 330 5.33 -6.01 -13.60
C ASP A 330 5.72 -4.61 -13.08
N ALA A 331 6.92 -4.49 -12.50
CA ALA A 331 7.44 -3.19 -12.03
C ALA A 331 7.64 -2.21 -13.18
N LYS A 332 8.25 -2.66 -14.30
CA LYS A 332 8.47 -1.82 -15.50
C LYS A 332 7.14 -1.34 -16.09
N ALA A 333 6.18 -2.25 -16.28
CA ALA A 333 4.88 -1.91 -16.86
C ALA A 333 4.09 -0.91 -15.99
N TYR A 334 4.12 -1.10 -14.65
CA TYR A 334 3.49 -0.14 -13.73
C TYR A 334 4.21 1.21 -13.79
N PHE A 335 5.54 1.23 -13.75
CA PHE A 335 6.35 2.45 -13.79
C PHE A 335 6.13 3.26 -15.07
N GLU A 336 6.06 2.60 -16.23
CA GLU A 336 5.83 3.24 -17.53
C GLU A 336 4.45 3.92 -17.63
N LYS A 337 3.45 3.41 -16.90
CA LYS A 337 2.06 3.88 -16.99
C LYS A 337 1.65 4.92 -15.95
N THR A 338 2.33 4.98 -14.83
CA THR A 338 1.90 5.85 -13.73
C THR A 338 2.39 7.30 -13.86
N GLY A 339 3.33 7.57 -14.78
CA GLY A 339 3.85 8.93 -14.98
C GLY A 339 4.44 9.55 -13.72
N LEU A 340 4.99 8.71 -12.83
CA LEU A 340 5.54 9.14 -11.54
C LEU A 340 6.60 10.22 -11.68
N ILE A 341 7.25 10.29 -12.85
CA ILE A 341 8.23 11.32 -13.23
C ILE A 341 8.05 11.61 -14.73
N GLU A 342 8.25 12.85 -15.12
CA GLU A 342 8.29 13.27 -16.53
C GLU A 342 9.30 12.42 -17.31
N PRO A 343 8.91 11.71 -18.38
CA PRO A 343 9.78 10.79 -19.11
C PRO A 343 11.10 11.41 -19.62
N LYS A 344 11.11 12.72 -19.80
CA LYS A 344 12.28 13.48 -20.28
C LYS A 344 13.40 13.65 -19.25
N THR A 345 13.13 13.33 -17.99
CA THR A 345 14.11 13.52 -16.89
C THR A 345 14.82 12.23 -16.48
N PHE A 346 14.43 11.06 -17.01
CA PHE A 346 15.06 9.80 -16.67
C PHE A 346 16.46 9.67 -17.25
N ILE A 347 17.33 9.10 -16.42
CA ILE A 347 18.67 8.69 -16.86
C ILE A 347 18.56 7.31 -17.51
N GLU A 348 18.91 7.26 -18.79
CA GLU A 348 18.88 6.01 -19.54
C GLU A 348 20.03 5.09 -19.11
N PRO A 349 19.78 3.78 -18.98
CA PRO A 349 20.85 2.82 -18.70
C PRO A 349 21.86 2.78 -19.85
N PRO A 350 23.15 2.55 -19.55
CA PRO A 350 24.14 2.31 -20.60
C PRO A 350 23.79 1.02 -21.36
N LYS A 351 24.12 0.93 -22.66
CA LYS A 351 23.92 -0.27 -23.47
C LYS A 351 24.55 -1.52 -22.85
N ASP A 352 25.69 -1.35 -22.20
CA ASP A 352 26.39 -2.37 -21.44
C ASP A 352 26.36 -1.99 -19.95
N LEU A 353 25.56 -2.69 -19.18
CA LEU A 353 25.39 -2.45 -17.73
C LEU A 353 26.70 -2.66 -16.96
N LYS A 354 27.66 -3.42 -17.49
CA LYS A 354 28.96 -3.66 -16.85
C LYS A 354 29.84 -2.41 -16.77
N LYS A 355 29.49 -1.34 -17.49
CA LYS A 355 30.12 -0.02 -17.39
C LYS A 355 29.72 0.76 -16.14
N LEU A 356 28.65 0.32 -15.45
CA LEU A 356 28.23 0.94 -14.20
C LEU A 356 29.27 0.70 -13.10
N LYS A 357 29.63 1.76 -12.39
CA LYS A 357 30.50 1.71 -11.20
C LYS A 357 29.62 1.48 -9.97
N ILE A 358 29.78 0.34 -9.34
CA ILE A 358 28.99 -0.07 -8.18
C ILE A 358 29.84 0.08 -6.92
N ALA A 359 29.39 0.90 -5.97
CA ALA A 359 29.95 0.91 -4.63
C ALA A 359 29.16 -0.07 -3.75
N TYR A 360 29.83 -0.73 -2.81
CA TYR A 360 29.16 -1.47 -1.72
C TYR A 360 29.80 -1.13 -0.37
N THR A 361 29.06 -1.40 0.71
CA THR A 361 29.60 -1.31 2.06
C THR A 361 29.02 -2.39 2.98
N LEU A 362 29.84 -2.82 3.95
CA LEU A 362 29.41 -3.65 5.07
C LEU A 362 29.16 -2.81 6.34
N LYS A 363 29.29 -1.48 6.24
CA LYS A 363 29.03 -0.54 7.33
C LYS A 363 27.57 -0.11 7.33
N THR A 364 27.04 0.15 8.51
CA THR A 364 25.71 0.75 8.67
C THR A 364 25.82 2.26 8.83
N PRO A 365 24.76 3.04 8.56
CA PRO A 365 24.75 4.47 8.85
C PRO A 365 24.79 4.78 10.37
N LEU A 366 24.51 3.80 11.23
CA LEU A 366 24.62 3.91 12.69
C LEU A 366 25.98 3.34 13.12
N LYS A 367 26.92 4.20 13.53
CA LYS A 367 28.32 3.85 13.75
C LYS A 367 28.55 2.74 14.80
N ASP A 368 27.65 2.62 15.76
CA ASP A 368 27.68 1.61 16.82
C ASP A 368 26.90 0.32 16.47
N LEU A 369 26.31 0.25 15.27
CA LEU A 369 25.59 -0.93 14.80
C LEU A 369 26.44 -1.70 13.79
N GLU A 370 26.82 -2.92 14.15
CA GLU A 370 27.40 -3.83 13.18
C GLU A 370 26.34 -4.53 12.34
N LEU A 371 26.66 -4.74 11.07
CA LEU A 371 25.82 -5.54 10.18
C LEU A 371 25.86 -7.01 10.62
N SER A 372 24.70 -7.66 10.68
CA SER A 372 24.60 -9.09 10.99
C SER A 372 25.35 -9.96 9.97
N GLU A 373 25.74 -11.16 10.40
CA GLU A 373 26.42 -12.12 9.51
C GLU A 373 25.57 -12.49 8.29
N VAL A 374 24.24 -12.55 8.43
CA VAL A 374 23.32 -12.75 7.31
C VAL A 374 23.43 -11.61 6.29
N GLY A 375 23.45 -10.37 6.79
CA GLY A 375 23.62 -9.20 5.93
C GLY A 375 24.99 -9.15 5.25
N LYS A 376 26.08 -9.47 5.96
CA LYS A 376 27.43 -9.56 5.39
C LYS A 376 27.49 -10.62 4.29
N LYS A 377 26.99 -11.85 4.56
CA LYS A 377 26.95 -12.94 3.57
C LYS A 377 26.14 -12.54 2.33
N ALA A 378 24.96 -11.92 2.50
CA ALA A 378 24.11 -11.51 1.39
C ALA A 378 24.80 -10.50 0.47
N ILE A 379 25.47 -9.49 1.04
CA ILE A 379 26.22 -8.51 0.25
C ILE A 379 27.42 -9.14 -0.44
N LEU A 380 28.23 -9.91 0.28
CA LEU A 380 29.43 -10.53 -0.30
C LEU A 380 29.09 -11.51 -1.41
N GLN A 381 28.04 -12.33 -1.25
CA GLN A 381 27.55 -13.20 -2.34
C GLN A 381 27.10 -12.39 -3.58
N THR A 382 26.43 -11.27 -3.36
CA THR A 382 26.01 -10.37 -4.45
C THR A 382 27.20 -9.72 -5.14
N VAL A 383 28.21 -9.29 -4.37
CA VAL A 383 29.47 -8.73 -4.89
C VAL A 383 30.24 -9.78 -5.74
N ASP A 384 30.35 -11.02 -5.23
CA ASP A 384 31.01 -12.11 -5.94
C ASP A 384 30.29 -12.45 -7.25
N PHE A 385 28.95 -12.49 -7.23
CA PHE A 385 28.16 -12.67 -8.44
C PHE A 385 28.45 -11.54 -9.45
N LEU A 386 28.33 -10.28 -9.05
CA LEU A 386 28.58 -9.14 -9.92
C LEU A 386 29.99 -9.14 -10.52
N ARG A 387 31.03 -9.43 -9.72
CA ARG A 387 32.42 -9.53 -10.18
C ARG A 387 32.61 -10.67 -11.18
N LYS A 388 32.01 -11.85 -10.95
CA LYS A 388 32.02 -12.98 -11.89
C LYS A 388 31.34 -12.63 -13.21
N GLU A 389 30.29 -11.83 -13.18
CA GLU A 389 29.62 -11.32 -14.37
C GLU A 389 30.38 -10.16 -15.06
N GLY A 390 31.47 -9.67 -14.49
CA GLY A 390 32.36 -8.65 -15.07
C GLY A 390 32.00 -7.22 -14.73
N PHE A 391 31.20 -6.97 -13.67
CA PHE A 391 30.97 -5.62 -13.16
C PHE A 391 32.13 -5.11 -12.31
N THR A 392 32.35 -3.80 -12.33
CA THR A 392 33.27 -3.12 -11.41
C THR A 392 32.57 -2.83 -10.10
N VAL A 393 33.03 -3.47 -9.01
CA VAL A 393 32.44 -3.34 -7.68
C VAL A 393 33.50 -2.99 -6.66
N GLU A 394 33.38 -1.80 -6.04
CA GLU A 394 34.31 -1.21 -5.08
C GLU A 394 33.73 -1.16 -3.67
N GLU A 395 34.54 -1.47 -2.65
CA GLU A 395 34.16 -1.31 -1.27
C GLU A 395 34.35 0.14 -0.81
N VAL A 396 33.32 0.72 -0.17
CA VAL A 396 33.46 1.96 0.59
C VAL A 396 33.43 1.67 2.08
N LYS A 397 34.46 2.14 2.79
CA LYS A 397 34.69 1.81 4.21
C LYS A 397 33.81 2.57 5.17
N GLU A 398 33.24 3.70 4.73
CA GLU A 398 32.37 4.56 5.53
C GLU A 398 31.03 4.73 4.83
N PHE A 399 29.95 4.75 5.60
CA PHE A 399 28.64 5.10 5.06
C PHE A 399 28.58 6.62 4.79
N PRO A 400 28.05 7.09 3.62
CA PRO A 400 28.11 8.51 3.24
C PRO A 400 27.33 9.46 4.16
N ILE A 401 26.42 8.95 4.97
CA ILE A 401 25.54 9.72 5.86
C ILE A 401 25.71 9.24 7.30
N ASP A 402 25.77 10.18 8.24
CA ASP A 402 25.65 9.90 9.67
C ASP A 402 24.17 9.61 10.02
N GLY A 403 23.87 8.36 10.41
CA GLY A 403 22.52 7.93 10.66
C GLY A 403 21.86 8.58 11.87
N TYR A 404 22.62 8.89 12.92
CA TYR A 404 22.05 9.55 14.11
C TYR A 404 21.62 10.98 13.81
N GLU A 405 22.39 11.73 12.99
CA GLU A 405 21.95 13.04 12.52
C GLU A 405 20.74 12.94 11.59
N GLY A 406 20.73 11.92 10.73
CA GLY A 406 19.61 11.67 9.83
C GLY A 406 18.30 11.33 10.55
N ILE A 407 18.34 10.54 11.64
CA ILE A 407 17.16 10.23 12.47
C ILE A 407 16.56 11.50 13.07
N LYS A 408 17.38 12.46 13.52
CA LYS A 408 16.89 13.75 14.03
C LYS A 408 16.11 14.51 12.96
N THR A 409 16.65 14.61 11.76
CA THR A 409 15.99 15.28 10.63
C THR A 409 14.70 14.55 10.22
N TYR A 410 14.72 13.22 10.18
CA TYR A 410 13.53 12.40 9.93
C TYR A 410 12.44 12.65 10.97
N THR A 411 12.81 12.73 12.26
CA THR A 411 11.90 13.00 13.37
C THR A 411 11.19 14.35 13.20
N VAL A 412 11.95 15.40 12.83
CA VAL A 412 11.38 16.73 12.57
C VAL A 412 10.34 16.70 11.46
N GLY A 413 10.60 15.95 10.38
CA GLY A 413 9.65 15.80 9.29
C GLY A 413 8.34 15.08 9.68
N ALA A 414 8.35 14.30 10.76
CA ALA A 414 7.18 13.57 11.25
C ALA A 414 6.40 14.30 12.35
N ILE A 415 7.03 15.24 13.08
CA ILE A 415 6.38 15.98 14.16
C ILE A 415 5.30 16.92 13.60
N GLY A 416 4.07 16.81 14.14
CA GLY A 416 2.97 17.72 13.80
C GLY A 416 2.36 17.45 12.43
N GLU A 417 2.68 16.31 11.79
CA GLU A 417 2.00 15.90 10.56
C GLU A 417 0.50 15.74 10.81
N GLU A 418 -0.31 16.17 9.84
CA GLU A 418 -1.77 16.27 9.96
C GLU A 418 -2.45 14.96 10.41
N GLY A 419 -1.97 13.81 9.92
CA GLY A 419 -2.49 12.51 10.30
C GLY A 419 -2.31 12.20 11.79
N TYR A 420 -1.14 12.51 12.35
CA TYR A 420 -0.86 12.33 13.77
C TYR A 420 -1.65 13.34 14.64
N VAL A 421 -1.70 14.61 14.22
CA VAL A 421 -2.48 15.66 14.90
C VAL A 421 -3.96 15.29 14.94
N ALA A 422 -4.51 14.82 13.83
CA ALA A 422 -5.90 14.38 13.76
C ALA A 422 -6.18 13.16 14.67
N ALA A 423 -5.23 12.22 14.77
CA ALA A 423 -5.36 11.03 15.60
C ALA A 423 -5.41 11.37 17.10
N VAL A 424 -4.70 12.43 17.54
CA VAL A 424 -4.65 12.82 18.96
C VAL A 424 -5.71 13.84 19.36
N LYS A 425 -6.53 14.36 18.46
CA LYS A 425 -7.49 15.43 18.72
C LYS A 425 -8.45 15.14 19.89
N ASN A 426 -8.86 13.89 20.06
CA ASN A 426 -9.80 13.45 21.08
C ASN A 426 -9.15 12.51 22.11
N VAL A 427 -7.83 12.59 22.25
CA VAL A 427 -7.09 11.75 23.19
C VAL A 427 -7.19 12.31 24.61
N THR A 428 -7.40 11.41 25.57
CA THR A 428 -7.42 11.67 27.02
C THR A 428 -6.38 10.80 27.72
N GLU A 429 -6.13 11.04 28.99
CA GLU A 429 -5.25 10.19 29.81
C GLU A 429 -5.73 8.73 29.85
N GLN A 430 -7.05 8.47 29.79
CA GLN A 430 -7.64 7.13 29.85
C GLN A 430 -7.50 6.35 28.56
N ASN A 431 -7.47 7.03 27.38
CA ASN A 431 -7.45 6.34 26.09
C ASN A 431 -6.15 6.49 25.29
N LYS A 432 -5.18 7.32 25.74
CA LYS A 432 -3.92 7.55 25.00
C LYS A 432 -3.16 6.27 24.69
N ARG A 433 -3.26 5.25 25.57
CA ARG A 433 -2.62 3.94 25.34
C ARG A 433 -3.33 3.08 24.30
N GLN A 434 -4.46 3.52 23.75
CA GLN A 434 -5.08 2.89 22.57
C GLN A 434 -4.38 3.30 21.27
N LEU A 435 -3.57 4.36 21.28
CA LEU A 435 -2.71 4.74 20.17
C LEU A 435 -1.34 4.06 20.27
N ASP A 436 -0.67 3.92 19.12
CA ASP A 436 0.77 3.66 19.10
C ASP A 436 1.51 4.83 19.76
N PRO A 437 2.53 4.58 20.60
CA PRO A 437 3.26 5.66 21.28
C PRO A 437 3.85 6.68 20.31
N ALA A 438 4.30 6.26 19.11
CA ALA A 438 4.76 7.21 18.09
C ALA A 438 3.65 8.14 17.59
N THR A 439 2.47 7.59 17.29
CA THR A 439 1.31 8.40 16.90
C THR A 439 0.97 9.43 17.97
N TYR A 440 0.94 9.00 19.24
CA TYR A 440 0.64 9.88 20.35
C TYR A 440 1.65 11.03 20.46
N VAL A 441 2.96 10.72 20.47
CA VAL A 441 3.96 11.77 20.70
C VAL A 441 4.18 12.66 19.48
N LEU A 442 4.10 12.14 18.25
CA LEU A 442 4.25 12.94 17.03
C LEU A 442 3.06 13.90 16.85
N GLY A 443 1.85 13.48 17.25
CA GLY A 443 0.66 14.32 17.19
C GLY A 443 0.58 15.37 18.30
N THR A 444 1.14 15.10 19.48
CA THR A 444 1.14 16.02 20.62
C THR A 444 2.34 16.97 20.68
N SER A 445 3.39 16.69 19.89
CA SER A 445 4.61 17.51 19.84
C SER A 445 4.54 18.56 18.74
N SER A 446 5.21 19.69 18.96
CA SER A 446 5.30 20.79 18.02
C SER A 446 6.69 21.44 18.13
N TYR A 447 7.24 21.92 17.02
CA TYR A 447 8.50 22.64 16.96
C TYR A 447 8.36 24.02 16.30
N MET A 448 7.16 24.39 15.88
CA MET A 448 6.85 25.68 15.25
C MET A 448 5.67 26.38 15.94
N GLY A 449 5.66 27.71 15.84
CA GLY A 449 4.59 28.53 16.36
C GLY A 449 4.67 28.81 17.87
N PRO A 450 3.65 29.49 18.43
CA PRO A 450 3.65 29.92 19.83
C PRO A 450 3.60 28.77 20.84
N ASN A 451 3.16 27.60 20.41
CA ASN A 451 3.06 26.39 21.22
C ASN A 451 4.22 25.40 20.96
N ALA A 452 5.33 25.84 20.37
CA ALA A 452 6.50 24.99 20.17
C ALA A 452 6.99 24.42 21.50
N ASN A 453 7.01 23.11 21.60
CA ASN A 453 7.41 22.40 22.82
C ASN A 453 8.62 21.48 22.59
N THR A 454 9.27 21.59 21.42
CA THR A 454 10.39 20.77 21.01
C THR A 454 11.51 21.65 20.41
N ASP A 455 12.72 21.52 20.93
CA ASP A 455 13.90 22.26 20.42
C ASP A 455 14.62 21.46 19.35
N ILE A 456 14.61 21.97 18.12
CA ILE A 456 15.26 21.40 16.95
C ILE A 456 16.51 22.16 16.50
N SER A 457 17.05 23.05 17.35
CA SER A 457 18.17 23.94 16.98
C SER A 457 19.44 23.20 16.54
N SER A 458 19.61 21.94 16.98
CA SER A 458 20.78 21.10 16.63
C SER A 458 20.55 20.21 15.40
N VAL A 459 19.37 20.28 14.75
CA VAL A 459 19.01 19.39 13.64
C VAL A 459 19.59 19.90 12.33
N LYS A 460 20.25 19.02 11.59
CA LYS A 460 20.77 19.34 10.25
C LYS A 460 19.62 19.48 9.25
N PRO A 461 19.69 20.45 8.32
CA PRO A 461 18.70 20.59 7.27
C PRO A 461 18.74 19.39 6.30
N LEU A 462 17.61 19.09 5.68
CA LEU A 462 17.46 17.99 4.73
C LEU A 462 18.47 18.07 3.56
N SER A 463 18.76 19.29 3.10
CA SER A 463 19.75 19.54 2.04
C SER A 463 21.13 18.95 2.33
N THR A 464 21.54 18.88 3.61
CA THR A 464 22.83 18.26 4.00
C THR A 464 22.93 16.81 3.50
N PHE A 465 21.88 16.03 3.66
CA PHE A 465 21.85 14.61 3.25
C PHE A 465 21.72 14.45 1.74
N ILE A 466 20.97 15.34 1.09
CA ILE A 466 20.87 15.43 -0.37
C ILE A 466 22.26 15.72 -0.95
N ASP A 467 22.98 16.69 -0.42
CA ASP A 467 24.30 17.10 -0.92
C ASP A 467 25.35 16.00 -0.70
N GLN A 468 25.32 15.32 0.45
CA GLN A 468 26.20 14.19 0.74
C GLN A 468 26.01 13.06 -0.26
N MET A 469 24.75 12.67 -0.55
CA MET A 469 24.49 11.62 -1.53
C MET A 469 24.76 12.07 -2.98
N ASN A 470 24.49 13.32 -3.32
CA ASN A 470 24.88 13.87 -4.63
C ASN A 470 26.41 13.84 -4.82
N ALA A 471 27.20 14.15 -3.79
CA ALA A 471 28.66 14.04 -3.83
C ALA A 471 29.12 12.58 -4.02
N PHE A 472 28.46 11.62 -3.34
CA PHE A 472 28.71 10.20 -3.51
C PHE A 472 28.45 9.74 -4.94
N TYR A 473 27.31 10.12 -5.54
CA TYR A 473 26.92 9.74 -6.90
C TYR A 473 27.65 10.48 -8.02
N LYS A 474 28.56 11.43 -7.71
CA LYS A 474 29.56 11.90 -8.68
C LYS A 474 30.63 10.86 -9.00
N LYS A 475 30.81 9.88 -8.09
CA LYS A 475 31.87 8.88 -8.15
C LYS A 475 31.36 7.50 -8.55
N TYR A 476 30.13 7.17 -8.15
CA TYR A 476 29.51 5.86 -8.37
C TYR A 476 28.13 6.00 -9.01
N ASP A 477 27.74 5.03 -9.83
CA ASP A 477 26.42 4.98 -10.47
C ASP A 477 25.40 4.31 -9.56
N LEU A 478 25.83 3.27 -8.83
CA LEU A 478 25.00 2.47 -7.94
C LEU A 478 25.65 2.30 -6.57
N PHE A 479 24.80 2.24 -5.55
CA PHE A 479 25.20 1.91 -4.19
C PHE A 479 24.48 0.64 -3.74
N LEU A 480 25.24 -0.43 -3.50
CA LEU A 480 24.76 -1.73 -3.01
C LEU A 480 24.92 -1.80 -1.49
N VAL A 481 23.79 -1.98 -0.81
CA VAL A 481 23.69 -2.15 0.65
C VAL A 481 22.66 -3.22 0.98
N PRO A 482 22.64 -3.78 2.19
CA PRO A 482 21.51 -4.61 2.61
C PRO A 482 20.22 -3.78 2.66
N THR A 483 19.07 -4.39 2.37
CA THR A 483 17.79 -3.69 2.61
C THR A 483 17.54 -3.51 4.11
N ASN A 484 17.79 -4.57 4.88
CA ASN A 484 17.64 -4.59 6.34
C ASN A 484 18.97 -5.05 6.99
N ALA A 485 19.16 -4.83 8.28
CA ALA A 485 20.34 -5.35 9.00
C ALA A 485 20.16 -6.78 9.50
N VAL A 486 18.93 -7.23 9.66
CA VAL A 486 18.56 -8.54 10.21
C VAL A 486 17.43 -9.19 9.39
N THR A 487 17.18 -10.49 9.58
CA THR A 487 16.01 -11.19 9.04
C THR A 487 14.71 -10.70 9.70
N ALA A 488 13.55 -11.10 9.15
CA ALA A 488 12.23 -10.74 9.67
C ALA A 488 12.12 -10.94 11.19
N PRO A 489 11.68 -9.93 11.98
CA PRO A 489 11.57 -10.02 13.43
C PRO A 489 10.38 -10.92 13.85
N SER A 490 10.39 -11.37 15.10
CA SER A 490 9.27 -12.09 15.68
C SER A 490 8.03 -11.20 15.81
N ASN A 491 6.82 -11.80 15.72
CA ASN A 491 5.57 -11.14 16.09
C ASN A 491 5.37 -11.09 17.62
N ASP A 492 6.17 -11.84 18.38
CA ASP A 492 6.16 -11.75 19.84
C ASP A 492 6.97 -10.51 20.30
N LYS A 493 6.26 -9.51 20.82
CA LYS A 493 6.84 -8.25 21.31
C LYS A 493 7.76 -8.41 22.51
N LYS A 494 7.68 -9.55 23.22
CA LYS A 494 8.61 -9.87 24.32
C LYS A 494 9.97 -10.29 23.78
N ILE A 495 10.01 -10.86 22.59
CA ILE A 495 11.25 -11.29 21.91
C ILE A 495 11.83 -10.12 21.11
N ASP A 496 10.99 -9.45 20.33
CA ASP A 496 11.37 -8.36 19.41
C ASP A 496 10.52 -7.11 19.64
N PRO A 497 10.73 -6.36 20.75
CA PRO A 497 10.01 -5.11 20.99
C PRO A 497 10.36 -4.09 19.91
N TYR A 498 9.37 -3.39 19.35
CA TYR A 498 9.57 -2.33 18.37
C TYR A 498 9.68 -0.93 18.99
N VAL A 499 9.44 -0.82 20.27
CA VAL A 499 9.78 0.31 21.13
C VAL A 499 10.38 -0.30 22.40
N ASP A 500 11.44 0.32 22.92
CA ASP A 500 11.98 -0.04 24.22
C ASP A 500 10.89 0.20 25.29
N PRO A 501 10.55 -0.79 26.17
CA PRO A 501 9.47 -0.65 27.14
C PRO A 501 9.63 0.55 28.09
N GLU A 502 10.86 0.89 28.48
CA GLU A 502 11.10 2.06 29.33
C GLU A 502 10.85 3.37 28.57
N VAL A 503 11.26 3.39 27.31
CA VAL A 503 11.00 4.51 26.38
C VAL A 503 9.50 4.64 26.12
N GLU A 504 8.78 3.53 25.94
CA GLU A 504 7.33 3.54 25.69
C GLU A 504 6.57 4.25 26.81
N GLU A 505 6.90 3.95 28.08
CA GLU A 505 6.26 4.62 29.24
C GLU A 505 6.56 6.13 29.27
N GLN A 506 7.79 6.51 28.97
CA GLN A 506 8.18 7.92 28.89
C GLN A 506 7.44 8.64 27.76
N LEU A 507 7.24 8.00 26.61
CA LEU A 507 6.51 8.57 25.48
C LEU A 507 5.07 8.91 25.85
N TYR A 508 4.34 8.03 26.54
CA TYR A 508 2.98 8.34 27.00
C TYR A 508 2.92 9.41 28.07
N ASN A 509 4.04 9.77 28.68
CA ASN A 509 4.18 10.85 29.68
C ASN A 509 4.96 12.07 29.14
N ILE A 510 5.19 12.19 27.83
CA ILE A 510 6.01 13.24 27.21
C ILE A 510 5.59 14.65 27.60
N ASN A 511 4.29 14.89 27.81
CA ASN A 511 3.75 16.18 28.21
C ASN A 511 4.20 16.62 29.63
N LYS A 512 4.70 15.70 30.47
CA LYS A 512 5.27 15.98 31.78
C LYS A 512 6.72 16.45 31.72
N ILE A 513 7.41 16.23 30.61
CA ILE A 513 8.79 16.65 30.38
C ILE A 513 8.78 18.14 30.01
N LYS A 514 9.39 18.97 30.83
CA LYS A 514 9.44 20.43 30.62
C LYS A 514 10.55 20.85 29.65
N ASP A 515 11.67 20.16 29.70
CA ASP A 515 12.83 20.46 28.84
C ASP A 515 12.56 20.05 27.40
N SER A 516 12.65 21.00 26.46
CA SER A 516 12.35 20.80 25.04
C SER A 516 13.38 19.97 24.30
N LYS A 517 14.65 19.97 24.76
CA LYS A 517 15.72 19.11 24.21
C LYS A 517 15.53 17.66 24.65
N GLU A 518 15.18 17.46 25.92
CA GLU A 518 14.86 16.14 26.46
C GLU A 518 13.68 15.51 25.71
N ARG A 519 12.61 16.29 25.45
CA ARG A 519 11.50 15.84 24.58
C ARG A 519 12.00 15.42 23.21
N PHE A 520 12.82 16.24 22.55
CA PHE A 520 13.32 15.91 21.23
C PHE A 520 14.20 14.66 21.23
N ASN A 521 15.03 14.51 22.26
CA ASN A 521 15.85 13.31 22.43
C ASN A 521 14.98 12.06 22.59
N LEU A 522 13.89 12.15 23.35
CA LEU A 522 12.95 11.04 23.52
C LEU A 522 12.23 10.70 22.19
N LEU A 523 11.78 11.74 21.44
CA LEU A 523 11.17 11.56 20.12
C LEU A 523 12.13 10.88 19.13
N THR A 524 13.42 11.17 19.18
CA THR A 524 14.43 10.51 18.35
C THR A 524 14.73 9.09 18.83
N LYS A 525 14.82 8.89 20.14
CA LYS A 525 15.15 7.60 20.75
C LYS A 525 14.13 6.51 20.44
N GLN A 526 12.84 6.86 20.30
CA GLN A 526 11.80 5.89 19.95
C GLN A 526 12.03 5.15 18.63
N TRP A 527 12.76 5.75 17.69
CA TRP A 527 13.03 5.16 16.38
C TRP A 527 14.15 4.11 16.41
N LEU A 528 15.01 4.11 17.44
CA LEU A 528 16.22 3.28 17.47
C LEU A 528 15.97 1.78 17.28
N PRO A 529 15.00 1.13 17.95
CA PRO A 529 14.76 -0.30 17.74
C PRO A 529 14.41 -0.64 16.30
N MET A 530 13.64 0.24 15.63
CA MET A 530 13.27 0.11 14.23
C MET A 530 14.44 0.35 13.28
N THR A 531 15.15 1.47 13.48
CA THR A 531 16.26 1.87 12.62
C THR A 531 17.43 0.91 12.74
N ARG A 532 17.66 0.27 13.90
CA ARG A 532 18.66 -0.80 14.07
C ARG A 532 18.33 -2.06 13.25
N ARG A 533 17.03 -2.38 13.04
CA ARG A 533 16.63 -3.50 12.18
C ARG A 533 16.71 -3.15 10.69
N SER A 534 16.43 -1.90 10.32
CA SER A 534 16.39 -1.42 8.94
C SER A 534 17.12 -0.08 8.82
N PRO A 535 18.45 -0.06 8.97
CA PRO A 535 19.21 1.18 9.07
C PRO A 535 19.39 1.91 7.74
N TYR A 536 19.22 1.23 6.61
CA TYR A 536 19.62 1.74 5.29
C TYR A 536 18.49 2.44 4.54
N THR A 537 17.26 1.96 4.63
CA THR A 537 16.18 2.33 3.70
C THR A 537 15.78 3.80 3.80
N TRP A 538 15.57 4.31 5.01
CA TRP A 538 15.15 5.68 5.28
C TRP A 538 16.18 6.74 4.84
N VAL A 539 17.45 6.37 4.71
CA VAL A 539 18.51 7.25 4.17
C VAL A 539 18.16 7.73 2.75
N PHE A 540 17.63 6.83 1.92
CA PHE A 540 17.24 7.16 0.55
C PHE A 540 15.88 7.88 0.46
N ASN A 541 15.11 7.92 1.56
CA ASN A 541 13.98 8.84 1.69
C ASN A 541 14.48 10.25 2.05
N LEU A 542 15.45 10.39 2.98
CA LEU A 542 16.06 11.68 3.29
C LEU A 542 16.71 12.34 2.08
N SER A 543 17.45 11.58 1.29
CA SER A 543 18.14 12.10 0.11
C SER A 543 17.27 12.17 -1.15
N GLY A 544 16.06 11.56 -1.13
CA GLY A 544 15.16 11.48 -2.28
C GLY A 544 15.57 10.47 -3.35
N ASN A 545 16.67 9.73 -3.17
CA ASN A 545 17.23 8.83 -4.17
C ASN A 545 16.33 7.61 -4.42
N PRO A 546 16.20 7.14 -5.69
CA PRO A 546 15.52 5.90 -5.99
C PRO A 546 16.33 4.70 -5.49
N ALA A 547 15.62 3.64 -5.08
CA ALA A 547 16.26 2.41 -4.63
C ALA A 547 15.35 1.20 -4.84
N ILE A 548 15.94 0.05 -5.21
CA ILE A 548 15.24 -1.21 -5.43
C ILE A 548 15.77 -2.30 -4.49
N SER A 549 14.87 -2.97 -3.76
CA SER A 549 15.17 -4.17 -2.99
C SER A 549 14.93 -5.41 -3.85
N LEU A 550 15.93 -6.27 -3.95
CA LEU A 550 15.91 -7.51 -4.73
C LEU A 550 16.05 -8.73 -3.82
N PRO A 551 15.23 -9.79 -3.98
CA PRO A 551 15.22 -10.96 -3.12
C PRO A 551 16.31 -11.98 -3.50
N THR A 552 17.58 -11.66 -3.22
CA THR A 552 18.73 -12.46 -3.73
C THR A 552 19.29 -13.46 -2.75
N TYR A 553 18.88 -13.44 -1.48
CA TYR A 553 19.50 -14.27 -0.45
C TYR A 553 18.46 -14.96 0.45
N LEU A 554 18.78 -16.18 0.90
CA LEU A 554 18.12 -16.87 1.99
C LEU A 554 19.11 -17.11 3.11
N SER A 555 18.68 -16.84 4.35
CA SER A 555 19.46 -17.17 5.54
C SER A 555 19.56 -18.69 5.76
N ASP A 556 20.42 -19.12 6.67
CA ASP A 556 20.56 -20.53 7.07
C ASP A 556 19.25 -21.11 7.66
N LYS A 557 18.29 -20.24 8.04
CA LYS A 557 16.94 -20.61 8.50
C LYS A 557 15.89 -20.51 7.38
N ASN A 558 16.28 -20.46 6.13
CA ASN A 558 15.41 -20.26 4.96
C ASN A 558 14.52 -19.00 5.01
N LEU A 559 14.96 -17.96 5.71
CA LEU A 559 14.26 -16.68 5.71
C LEU A 559 14.84 -15.78 4.63
N PRO A 560 13.99 -15.09 3.84
CA PRO A 560 14.47 -14.21 2.78
C PRO A 560 15.18 -12.98 3.34
N PHE A 561 16.16 -12.54 2.58
CA PHE A 561 16.95 -11.36 2.89
C PHE A 561 17.28 -10.63 1.59
N GLY A 562 16.71 -9.43 1.41
CA GLY A 562 16.91 -8.64 0.20
C GLY A 562 18.18 -7.78 0.27
N VAL A 563 18.85 -7.64 -0.86
CA VAL A 563 19.86 -6.60 -1.07
C VAL A 563 19.23 -5.41 -1.78
N MET A 564 19.78 -4.22 -1.58
CA MET A 564 19.23 -2.98 -2.13
C MET A 564 20.26 -2.27 -2.98
N PHE A 565 19.88 -1.94 -4.20
CA PHE A 565 20.61 -1.01 -5.05
C PHE A 565 19.93 0.35 -4.99
N ALA A 566 20.71 1.39 -4.74
CA ALA A 566 20.27 2.78 -4.81
C ALA A 566 21.07 3.53 -5.87
N ALA A 567 20.49 4.56 -6.45
CA ALA A 567 21.06 5.31 -7.55
C ALA A 567 20.79 6.82 -7.41
N LYS A 568 21.43 7.61 -8.26
CA LYS A 568 21.13 9.04 -8.40
C LYS A 568 19.65 9.25 -8.76
N ASN A 569 19.09 10.39 -8.39
CA ASN A 569 17.72 10.76 -8.76
C ASN A 569 17.47 10.58 -10.27
N ASN A 570 16.28 10.10 -10.62
CA ASN A 570 15.83 9.83 -11.98
C ASN A 570 16.56 8.63 -12.67
N SER A 571 17.16 7.71 -11.89
CA SER A 571 17.84 6.52 -12.39
C SER A 571 16.99 5.22 -12.21
N GLU A 572 15.68 5.32 -12.15
CA GLU A 572 14.78 4.17 -11.97
C GLU A 572 14.97 3.13 -13.07
N LYS A 573 15.16 3.57 -14.32
CA LYS A 573 15.41 2.65 -15.45
C LYS A 573 16.69 1.84 -15.25
N ILE A 574 17.77 2.45 -14.71
CA ILE A 574 19.01 1.73 -14.38
C ILE A 574 18.73 0.68 -13.30
N LEU A 575 17.98 1.03 -12.25
CA LEU A 575 17.62 0.11 -11.18
C LEU A 575 16.75 -1.05 -11.68
N LEU A 576 15.81 -0.79 -12.58
CA LEU A 576 14.96 -1.81 -13.20
C LEU A 576 15.78 -2.72 -14.11
N GLU A 577 16.76 -2.21 -14.89
CA GLU A 577 17.63 -3.03 -15.73
C GLU A 577 18.60 -3.89 -14.89
N ILE A 578 19.14 -3.38 -13.79
CA ILE A 578 19.90 -4.21 -12.84
C ILE A 578 19.00 -5.30 -12.24
N GLY A 579 17.78 -4.97 -11.85
CA GLY A 579 16.80 -5.95 -11.36
C GLY A 579 16.52 -7.04 -12.42
N GLN A 580 16.32 -6.64 -13.68
CA GLN A 580 16.12 -7.57 -14.82
C GLN A 580 17.34 -8.48 -15.01
N TYR A 581 18.54 -7.92 -14.94
CA TYR A 581 19.77 -8.69 -15.02
C TYR A 581 19.83 -9.82 -13.97
N PHE A 582 19.48 -9.50 -12.71
CA PHE A 582 19.41 -10.49 -11.64
C PHE A 582 18.31 -11.53 -11.86
N GLN A 583 17.14 -11.12 -12.35
CA GLN A 583 16.02 -12.00 -12.66
C GLN A 583 16.39 -12.97 -13.78
N ASP A 584 16.96 -12.50 -14.91
CA ASP A 584 17.36 -13.29 -16.06
C ASP A 584 18.46 -14.29 -15.71
N LYS A 585 19.30 -13.97 -14.74
CA LYS A 585 20.33 -14.84 -14.19
C LYS A 585 19.84 -15.75 -13.05
N HIS A 586 18.51 -15.82 -12.83
CA HIS A 586 17.84 -16.67 -11.82
C HIS A 586 18.38 -16.46 -10.38
N GLN A 587 18.77 -15.22 -10.04
CA GLN A 587 19.32 -14.92 -8.72
C GLN A 587 18.23 -14.74 -7.64
N PHE A 588 16.96 -14.64 -8.00
CA PHE A 588 15.89 -14.39 -7.03
C PHE A 588 15.52 -15.63 -6.21
N LYS A 589 15.38 -15.41 -4.90
CA LYS A 589 14.97 -16.38 -3.88
C LYS A 589 13.57 -16.06 -3.39
N MET A 590 12.59 -16.42 -4.20
CA MET A 590 11.17 -16.18 -3.91
C MET A 590 10.55 -17.37 -3.17
N ASN A 591 9.43 -17.13 -2.49
CA ASN A 591 8.65 -18.19 -1.85
C ASN A 591 8.28 -19.26 -2.89
N PRO A 592 8.53 -20.56 -2.62
CA PRO A 592 8.22 -21.64 -3.57
C PRO A 592 6.76 -21.65 -4.04
N ALA A 593 5.81 -21.21 -3.19
CA ALA A 593 4.39 -21.16 -3.55
C ALA A 593 4.05 -20.19 -4.68
N ILE A 594 4.90 -19.17 -4.92
CA ILE A 594 4.68 -18.14 -5.94
C ILE A 594 5.77 -18.14 -7.03
N ARG A 595 6.76 -19.04 -6.91
CA ARG A 595 7.84 -19.14 -7.89
C ARG A 595 7.33 -19.86 -9.13
N SER A 596 7.48 -19.25 -10.31
CA SER A 596 7.22 -19.92 -11.58
C SER A 596 8.15 -21.12 -11.71
N THR A 597 7.59 -22.32 -11.75
CA THR A 597 8.31 -23.50 -12.22
C THR A 597 8.22 -23.47 -13.74
N ASN A 598 9.36 -23.47 -14.42
CA ASN A 598 9.38 -23.70 -15.86
C ASN A 598 8.63 -25.00 -16.15
N VAL A 599 7.47 -24.87 -16.80
CA VAL A 599 6.46 -25.93 -17.02
C VAL A 599 6.97 -27.10 -17.89
N SER A 600 8.23 -27.10 -18.37
CA SER A 600 8.75 -28.12 -19.25
C SER A 600 9.18 -29.46 -18.61
N GLU A 601 9.36 -29.50 -17.28
CA GLU A 601 9.81 -30.75 -16.62
C GLU A 601 8.77 -31.45 -15.74
N ASP A 602 7.70 -30.82 -15.31
CA ASP A 602 6.75 -31.37 -14.32
C ASP A 602 5.38 -31.80 -14.90
N MET A 603 5.05 -31.50 -16.14
CA MET A 603 3.79 -31.94 -16.78
C MET A 603 3.69 -33.46 -16.94
N ASN A 604 4.78 -34.21 -16.80
CA ASN A 604 4.79 -35.66 -16.90
C ASN A 604 4.59 -36.42 -15.59
N LYS A 605 4.54 -35.69 -14.41
CA LYS A 605 4.41 -36.36 -13.09
C LYS A 605 3.05 -36.23 -12.42
N ILE A 606 2.13 -35.42 -12.96
CA ILE A 606 0.78 -35.27 -12.39
C ILE A 606 -0.27 -35.86 -13.35
N LYS A 607 -0.13 -37.15 -13.66
CA LYS A 607 -1.28 -38.03 -13.98
C LYS A 607 -1.65 -38.74 -12.69
N THR A 608 -2.90 -38.55 -12.27
CA THR A 608 -3.62 -39.15 -11.13
C THR A 608 -3.61 -38.33 -9.84
N ASN A 609 -4.64 -37.49 -9.69
CA ASN A 609 -5.57 -37.58 -8.57
C ASN A 609 -6.76 -36.65 -8.87
N GLU A 610 -7.86 -37.27 -9.22
CA GLU A 610 -9.16 -36.61 -9.33
C GLU A 610 -9.63 -36.11 -7.96
N PHE A 611 -9.71 -34.81 -7.79
CA PHE A 611 -10.57 -34.21 -6.78
C PHE A 611 -11.64 -33.38 -7.47
N LYS A 612 -12.80 -34.00 -7.66
CA LYS A 612 -14.06 -33.31 -7.88
C LYS A 612 -14.45 -32.64 -6.56
N THR A 613 -14.25 -31.34 -6.45
CA THR A 613 -14.99 -30.51 -5.51
C THR A 613 -15.45 -29.24 -6.22
N LYS A 614 -16.75 -29.21 -6.53
CA LYS A 614 -17.48 -28.00 -6.89
C LYS A 614 -17.46 -27.09 -5.65
N PHE A 615 -16.75 -25.99 -5.72
CA PHE A 615 -16.93 -24.85 -4.82
C PHE A 615 -17.54 -23.71 -5.63
N GLU A 616 -18.86 -23.63 -5.58
CA GLU A 616 -19.57 -22.42 -5.96
C GLU A 616 -19.60 -21.51 -4.74
N TYR A 617 -19.00 -20.33 -4.87
CA TYR A 617 -19.27 -19.23 -3.95
C TYR A 617 -20.65 -18.69 -4.33
N THR A 618 -21.68 -19.25 -3.72
CA THR A 618 -23.04 -18.76 -3.89
C THR A 618 -23.15 -17.40 -3.24
N VAL A 619 -23.53 -16.40 -4.02
CA VAL A 619 -24.10 -15.14 -3.51
C VAL A 619 -25.31 -15.55 -2.64
N PRO A 620 -25.37 -15.22 -1.34
CA PRO A 620 -26.52 -15.58 -0.53
C PRO A 620 -27.75 -14.79 -1.00
N ASN A 621 -28.74 -15.49 -1.57
CA ASN A 621 -30.09 -14.99 -1.62
C ASN A 621 -30.66 -14.98 -0.20
N GLU A 622 -31.50 -13.99 0.07
CA GLU A 622 -32.09 -13.69 1.36
C GLU A 622 -32.79 -14.88 2.02
N ALA A 623 -32.76 -14.84 3.36
CA ALA A 623 -33.52 -15.63 4.33
C ALA A 623 -32.91 -16.99 4.74
N ALA A 624 -32.22 -17.02 5.86
CA ALA A 624 -32.09 -18.24 6.65
C ALA A 624 -32.20 -17.98 8.15
N THR A 625 -33.14 -18.65 8.72
CA THR A 625 -33.49 -18.82 10.14
C THR A 625 -32.30 -19.37 10.98
N PRO A 626 -32.26 -19.15 12.31
CA PRO A 626 -31.08 -19.46 13.11
C PRO A 626 -30.95 -20.95 13.42
N LEU A 627 -29.71 -21.49 13.26
CA LEU A 627 -29.35 -22.86 13.63
C LEU A 627 -28.95 -22.95 15.10
N LYS A 628 -29.58 -23.91 15.78
CA LYS A 628 -29.36 -24.31 17.17
C LYS A 628 -27.95 -24.89 17.37
N SER A 629 -27.36 -24.60 18.54
CA SER A 629 -26.14 -25.18 19.09
C SER A 629 -26.17 -26.71 19.15
N GLN A 630 -25.15 -27.38 18.62
CA GLN A 630 -24.87 -28.79 18.94
C GLN A 630 -23.55 -28.89 19.71
N THR A 631 -23.65 -29.55 20.82
CA THR A 631 -22.64 -29.94 21.80
C THR A 631 -21.66 -30.96 21.21
N LEU A 632 -20.38 -30.73 21.29
CA LEU A 632 -19.34 -31.70 20.92
C LEU A 632 -18.95 -32.53 22.13
N ASN A 633 -19.18 -33.84 22.02
CA ASN A 633 -18.70 -34.86 22.95
C ASN A 633 -17.16 -35.08 22.80
N LYS A 634 -16.52 -35.18 23.97
CA LYS A 634 -15.15 -35.64 24.12
C LYS A 634 -15.06 -37.17 23.92
N THR A 635 -14.10 -37.62 23.12
CA THR A 635 -13.54 -38.98 23.28
C THR A 635 -12.01 -38.85 23.40
N ASN A 636 -11.51 -39.46 24.47
CA ASN A 636 -10.11 -39.64 24.81
C ASN A 636 -9.46 -40.71 23.93
N GLU A 637 -8.26 -40.48 23.47
CA GLU A 637 -7.29 -41.55 23.28
C GLU A 637 -5.86 -41.05 23.59
N THR A 638 -5.22 -41.83 24.47
CA THR A 638 -3.89 -41.69 25.04
C THR A 638 -2.82 -42.32 24.16
N SER A 639 -1.66 -41.66 23.99
CA SER A 639 -0.37 -42.37 23.90
C SER A 639 0.81 -41.46 24.25
N ALA A 640 1.43 -41.82 25.29
CA ALA A 640 2.81 -41.94 25.82
C ALA A 640 3.91 -40.96 25.34
N ILE A 641 4.44 -40.28 26.34
CA ILE A 641 5.70 -39.52 26.42
C ILE A 641 6.79 -40.46 26.98
N PRO A 642 8.08 -40.24 26.72
CA PRO A 642 9.08 -40.45 27.78
C PRO A 642 9.78 -39.16 28.22
N ASP A 643 9.83 -39.05 29.55
CA ASP A 643 10.57 -38.11 30.38
C ASP A 643 12.10 -38.14 30.17
N LYS A 644 12.73 -36.97 30.39
CA LYS A 644 13.83 -36.74 31.36
C LYS A 644 14.37 -35.32 31.24
N TYR A 645 14.27 -34.53 32.31
CA TYR A 645 15.35 -34.01 33.14
C TYR A 645 14.83 -33.15 34.31
N GLU A 646 15.52 -33.29 35.37
CA GLU A 646 15.29 -33.06 36.78
C GLU A 646 15.06 -31.61 37.24
N LYS A 647 14.37 -31.61 38.38
CA LYS A 647 14.05 -30.60 39.39
C LYS A 647 15.25 -29.82 39.95
N THR A 648 14.99 -28.56 40.30
CA THR A 648 15.38 -28.04 41.60
C THR A 648 14.31 -27.10 42.17
N GLN A 649 13.97 -27.36 43.42
CA GLN A 649 12.99 -26.66 44.28
C GLN A 649 13.60 -25.40 44.87
N THR A 650 12.75 -24.41 45.21
CA THR A 650 12.48 -23.91 46.57
C THR A 650 11.49 -22.74 46.48
N ALA A 651 10.42 -22.91 47.13
CA ALA A 651 9.84 -22.39 48.36
C ALA A 651 8.95 -21.14 48.22
N THR A 652 7.69 -21.37 48.53
CA THR A 652 6.65 -20.42 48.92
C THR A 652 6.88 -19.82 50.30
N PRO A 653 6.23 -18.69 50.66
CA PRO A 653 5.14 -18.85 51.61
C PRO A 653 3.84 -18.11 51.27
N LYS A 654 2.78 -18.71 51.81
CA LYS A 654 1.40 -18.27 51.90
C LYS A 654 1.25 -17.08 52.85
N GLU A 655 0.21 -16.25 52.60
CA GLU A 655 -0.70 -15.84 53.66
C GLU A 655 -2.07 -15.42 53.08
N GLU A 656 -3.07 -15.95 53.73
CA GLU A 656 -4.51 -15.71 53.60
C GLU A 656 -4.92 -14.39 54.27
N ASN A 657 -6.03 -13.75 53.77
CA ASN A 657 -7.20 -13.37 54.60
C ASN A 657 -8.26 -12.69 53.71
N LYS A 658 -9.35 -13.33 53.54
CA LYS A 658 -10.73 -13.25 54.09
C LYS A 658 -11.43 -11.90 54.07
N LEU A 659 -12.50 -11.93 53.23
CA LEU A 659 -13.90 -11.47 53.46
C LEU A 659 -14.18 -10.04 53.99
N THR A 660 -15.03 -9.31 53.23
CA THR A 660 -16.43 -9.12 53.62
C THR A 660 -17.25 -8.40 52.52
N ASN A 661 -18.45 -8.90 52.32
CA ASN A 661 -19.58 -8.33 51.59
C ASN A 661 -20.09 -7.07 52.33
N THR A 662 -20.60 -6.05 51.57
CA THR A 662 -21.94 -5.51 51.84
C THR A 662 -22.41 -4.50 50.73
N ASN A 663 -23.62 -4.77 50.25
CA ASN A 663 -24.72 -3.87 49.93
C ASN A 663 -24.75 -2.95 48.71
N THR A 664 -25.61 -3.38 47.84
CA THR A 664 -26.53 -2.67 46.91
C THR A 664 -27.09 -1.34 47.40
N THR A 665 -27.07 -0.32 46.55
CA THR A 665 -28.14 0.68 46.50
C THR A 665 -28.38 1.10 45.05
N LYS A 666 -29.61 0.83 44.56
CA LYS A 666 -30.18 1.36 43.35
C LYS A 666 -30.56 2.83 43.59
N VAL A 667 -30.19 3.70 42.67
CA VAL A 667 -30.88 5.02 42.55
C VAL A 667 -31.24 5.19 41.08
N ASN A 668 -32.52 5.17 40.83
CA ASN A 668 -33.18 5.65 39.63
C ASN A 668 -33.15 7.17 39.64
N LEU A 669 -32.78 7.83 38.56
CA LEU A 669 -33.22 9.19 38.27
C LEU A 669 -33.46 9.38 36.76
N ALA A 670 -34.62 9.97 36.52
CA ALA A 670 -35.33 10.15 35.28
C ALA A 670 -34.65 11.08 34.27
N VAL A 671 -34.96 10.82 33.02
CA VAL A 671 -34.69 11.65 31.83
C VAL A 671 -35.71 12.82 31.80
N PRO A 672 -35.32 13.99 31.36
CA PRO A 672 -36.25 14.87 30.65
C PRO A 672 -35.80 15.07 29.19
N ASN A 673 -36.72 14.76 28.32
CA ASN A 673 -36.77 15.15 26.92
C ASN A 673 -36.87 16.67 26.80
N THR A 674 -35.97 17.30 26.04
CA THR A 674 -36.30 18.55 25.36
C THR A 674 -35.66 18.57 23.97
N SER A 675 -36.51 18.41 22.97
CA SER A 675 -36.27 18.75 21.57
C SER A 675 -35.91 20.24 21.41
N ARG A 676 -34.78 20.51 20.76
CA ARG A 676 -34.54 21.82 20.10
C ARG A 676 -33.92 21.59 18.74
N THR A 677 -34.69 21.99 17.75
CA THR A 677 -34.36 22.19 16.35
C THR A 677 -33.20 23.16 16.19
N LEU A 678 -32.21 22.75 15.36
CA LEU A 678 -31.13 23.61 14.88
C LEU A 678 -31.54 24.25 13.53
N PRO A 679 -31.19 25.53 13.32
CA PRO A 679 -31.45 26.17 12.02
C PRO A 679 -30.39 25.80 10.99
N ASN A 680 -30.87 25.65 9.76
CA ASN A 680 -30.15 25.50 8.53
C ASN A 680 -29.38 26.79 8.19
N THR A 681 -28.04 26.74 8.06
CA THR A 681 -27.29 27.74 7.32
C THR A 681 -26.28 27.04 6.44
N GLY A 682 -26.65 26.95 5.15
CA GLY A 682 -25.70 26.71 4.08
C GLY A 682 -24.88 27.98 3.83
N GLU A 683 -23.76 27.74 3.16
CA GLU A 683 -22.86 28.67 2.45
C GLU A 683 -21.52 28.99 3.12
N ASN A 684 -20.52 28.82 2.24
CA ASN A 684 -19.14 29.35 2.22
C ASN A 684 -18.00 28.48 2.75
N THR A 685 -17.65 27.46 1.93
CA THR A 685 -16.31 26.82 1.99
C THR A 685 -15.32 27.30 0.91
N ASN A 686 -15.69 28.30 0.10
CA ASN A 686 -14.84 28.77 -1.02
C ASN A 686 -13.87 29.92 -0.70
N ASN A 687 -13.88 30.48 0.51
CA ASN A 687 -13.04 31.64 0.84
C ASN A 687 -11.76 31.29 1.64
N PHE A 688 -11.55 30.04 2.03
CA PHE A 688 -10.33 29.66 2.79
C PHE A 688 -9.15 29.29 1.90
N LEU A 689 -9.42 28.82 0.66
CA LEU A 689 -8.38 28.44 -0.30
C LEU A 689 -7.77 29.61 -1.06
N SER A 690 -8.45 30.75 -1.16
CA SER A 690 -7.91 31.97 -1.80
C SER A 690 -6.94 32.77 -0.93
N ALA A 691 -6.98 32.62 0.39
CA ALA A 691 -6.07 33.33 1.30
C ALA A 691 -4.67 32.69 1.35
N ILE A 692 -4.53 31.39 1.12
CA ILE A 692 -3.23 30.67 1.11
C ILE A 692 -2.52 30.88 -0.24
N GLY A 693 -3.25 30.91 -1.35
CA GLY A 693 -2.68 31.18 -2.68
C GLY A 693 -2.12 32.59 -2.86
N LEU A 694 -2.75 33.59 -2.26
CA LEU A 694 -2.29 34.98 -2.31
C LEU A 694 -1.05 35.25 -1.44
N SER A 695 -0.89 34.53 -0.36
CA SER A 695 0.30 34.64 0.52
C SER A 695 1.58 34.09 -0.15
N LEU A 696 1.44 33.03 -0.97
CA LEU A 696 2.56 32.42 -1.69
C LEU A 696 3.02 33.28 -2.88
N LEU A 697 2.09 33.94 -3.60
CA LEU A 697 2.39 34.85 -4.71
C LEU A 697 3.03 36.16 -4.25
N ALA A 698 2.66 36.66 -3.08
CA ALA A 698 3.30 37.84 -2.45
C ALA A 698 4.75 37.55 -2.03
N LEU A 699 5.05 36.31 -1.58
CA LEU A 699 6.40 35.92 -1.17
C LEU A 699 7.34 35.76 -2.39
N ILE A 700 6.85 35.24 -3.52
CA ILE A 700 7.61 35.10 -4.77
C ILE A 700 7.86 36.48 -5.42
N GLY A 701 6.91 37.42 -5.31
CA GLY A 701 7.07 38.80 -5.77
C GLY A 701 8.09 39.60 -4.98
N LEU A 702 8.24 39.37 -3.68
CA LEU A 702 9.22 40.02 -2.82
C LEU A 702 10.65 39.46 -3.00
N LEU A 703 10.79 38.19 -3.35
CA LEU A 703 12.10 37.60 -3.67
C LEU A 703 12.65 38.04 -5.03
N LYS A 704 11.80 38.31 -6.03
CA LYS A 704 12.22 38.87 -7.32
C LYS A 704 12.62 40.35 -7.26
N ARG A 705 12.16 41.11 -6.26
CA ARG A 705 12.48 42.52 -6.10
C ARG A 705 13.80 42.78 -5.35
N LYS A 706 14.42 41.75 -4.76
CA LYS A 706 15.66 41.85 -3.97
C LYS A 706 16.90 41.44 -4.74
N ASN A 707 16.76 40.95 -5.98
CA ASN A 707 17.89 40.57 -6.85
C ASN A 707 18.15 41.58 -7.98
N ASN A 708 17.49 42.75 -7.96
CA ASN A 708 17.70 43.84 -8.91
C ASN A 708 17.97 45.19 -8.21
N ASN A 709 18.75 45.18 -7.14
CA ASN A 709 19.43 46.36 -6.61
C ASN A 709 20.75 45.92 -5.99
#